data_eb6fe9b0e96b877a15772c2fddd56c60
#
_entry.id   eb6fe9b0e96b877a15772c2fddd56c60
#
_cell.length_a   1.000
_cell.length_b   1.000
_cell.length_c   1.000
_cell.angle_alpha   90.00
_cell.angle_beta   90.00
_cell.angle_gamma   90.00
#
_symmetry.space_group_name_H-M   'P 1'
#
loop_
_entity.id
_entity.type
_entity.pdbx_description
1 polymer ?
#
loop_
_entity_poly.entity_id
_entity_poly.type
_entity_poly.pdbx_seq_one_letter_code
_entity_poly.pdbx_strand_id
1 'polypeptide(L)'
;MKLSYEWLNEYIDLSQITPQELGEKMSRTGIEVDSVTVPGEGLKGLVVGLATEVVDHPDSDHLHVVTVEVGQEEPLQIVCGAPNIAAGQKIIVATHGARIAGGHKIKRGKLRGVESQGMICSLQEIGVPSNLVPKEYEDGIYVFTDDSIEVGSDAVHALALDSAIVELDITANRSDALSMRGSVHEIGAIYNLKNNLEPDAFEKGTSSEIPGVVTVSVENEADTPAYHAFLIEGVKVAPSPQWMQNRLIAAGVRPINNLVDVTNYILMEYGQPLHAFDYDKLPEKAIHVRRATEGETLVTLDGEERSLENEIVITSGGKPVALAGVMGGLDTEISDETTTVLLEAALFDPKAVRLASQKHNLRSESSARFEKGINKATIVQAGKRAAVLIAELGGGTVKEAFASAQSYDIELPVVSITLERLNHVLGTSLTLDEVKQVFAQLEYPTTVEGTRFDVTIPAWRFDISIEADLVEEVGRIYGYDKIPATLPTTESTVGGLTDKQRFIRYTRQFMQGAGLSQAYTYALTTPEKAKWFTKKDATSVRLSWPMSEDRSELRQSLLPSLLEAVQYNVARSQNNVKLFEVGRVFKLGAAGNEDFIENEVIAGILTGDVTSANWNHKAEKVDFYVVKGILEEYFAQLDCLDRVRFEPLTDIEELHPGQTARILLDGEAIGLIGKVHPTVQKALDLQDTFVFELDVEPLLAANLQEAVIQSVAKYPSMTRDIAILAPTSLTHAELVDVIRANAGEFLSKVTLFDVYKGEHVPEGFQSLAYSLLFVNRNATLEEDVIKSAMTRVEEALVALEKVSIR
;
A
#
# COMPACT_ATOMS: atom_id res chain seq x y z
N MET A 1 15.33 9.51 -3.80
CA MET A 1 16.52 10.38 -3.54
C MET A 1 16.96 11.03 -4.83
N LYS A 2 17.15 12.37 -4.83
CA LYS A 2 17.62 13.09 -6.02
C LYS A 2 19.11 13.38 -5.91
N LEU A 3 19.86 12.89 -6.88
CA LEU A 3 21.30 13.10 -6.97
C LEU A 3 21.63 14.16 -8.03
N SER A 4 22.26 15.27 -7.63
CA SER A 4 22.83 16.22 -8.57
C SER A 4 24.09 15.62 -9.19
N TYR A 5 24.11 15.49 -10.51
CA TYR A 5 25.27 14.96 -11.24
C TYR A 5 26.51 15.84 -11.06
N GLU A 6 26.35 17.17 -11.02
CA GLU A 6 27.42 18.12 -10.74
C GLU A 6 28.00 17.94 -9.34
N TRP A 7 27.14 17.78 -8.32
CA TRP A 7 27.59 17.54 -6.93
C TRP A 7 28.31 16.21 -6.79
N LEU A 8 27.81 15.12 -7.42
CA LEU A 8 28.51 13.83 -7.44
C LEU A 8 29.91 13.95 -8.05
N ASN A 9 30.05 14.73 -9.13
CA ASN A 9 31.32 14.89 -9.85
C ASN A 9 32.43 15.58 -9.03
N GLU A 10 32.10 16.22 -7.91
CA GLU A 10 33.08 16.73 -6.96
C GLU A 10 33.78 15.61 -6.16
N TYR A 11 33.08 14.51 -5.92
CA TYR A 11 33.59 13.39 -5.14
C TYR A 11 34.13 12.25 -6.00
N ILE A 12 33.66 12.12 -7.22
CA ILE A 12 34.07 11.05 -8.14
C ILE A 12 34.03 11.55 -9.58
N ASP A 13 35.10 11.27 -10.33
CA ASP A 13 35.22 11.74 -11.72
C ASP A 13 34.23 11.00 -12.65
N LEU A 14 33.17 11.70 -13.04
CA LEU A 14 32.13 11.23 -13.95
C LEU A 14 32.29 11.79 -15.38
N SER A 15 33.38 12.50 -15.69
CA SER A 15 33.57 13.20 -16.97
C SER A 15 33.45 12.31 -18.22
N GLN A 16 33.62 10.99 -18.07
CA GLN A 16 33.51 10.01 -19.15
C GLN A 16 32.22 9.18 -19.11
N ILE A 17 31.28 9.50 -18.22
CA ILE A 17 30.04 8.77 -17.99
C ILE A 17 28.90 9.75 -18.17
N THR A 18 27.98 9.48 -19.07
CA THR A 18 26.79 10.33 -19.20
C THR A 18 25.80 10.07 -18.06
N PRO A 19 24.94 11.05 -17.68
CA PRO A 19 23.92 10.86 -16.67
C PRO A 19 22.98 9.67 -16.98
N GLN A 20 22.67 9.42 -18.25
CA GLN A 20 21.83 8.30 -18.70
C GLN A 20 22.55 6.95 -18.50
N GLU A 21 23.83 6.86 -18.86
CA GLU A 21 24.65 5.66 -18.63
C GLU A 21 24.79 5.36 -17.14
N LEU A 22 24.94 6.42 -16.31
CA LEU A 22 24.95 6.28 -14.86
C LEU A 22 23.64 5.69 -14.36
N GLY A 23 22.50 6.23 -14.75
CA GLY A 23 21.19 5.75 -14.36
C GLY A 23 20.92 4.31 -14.78
N GLU A 24 21.24 3.94 -16.04
CA GLU A 24 21.13 2.56 -16.51
C GLU A 24 22.02 1.60 -15.73
N LYS A 25 23.26 1.98 -15.46
CA LYS A 25 24.21 1.14 -14.74
C LYS A 25 23.76 0.93 -13.28
N MET A 26 23.32 1.97 -12.59
CA MET A 26 22.81 1.88 -11.22
C MET A 26 21.61 0.93 -11.16
N SER A 27 20.63 1.06 -12.06
CA SER A 27 19.47 0.18 -12.10
C SER A 27 19.85 -1.29 -12.34
N ARG A 28 20.83 -1.57 -13.18
CA ARG A 28 21.32 -2.93 -13.44
C ARG A 28 22.09 -3.55 -12.27
N THR A 29 22.62 -2.74 -11.38
CA THR A 29 23.46 -3.19 -10.25
C THR A 29 22.79 -3.11 -8.89
N GLY A 30 21.49 -2.80 -8.84
CA GLY A 30 20.68 -3.00 -7.64
C GLY A 30 20.03 -1.77 -7.02
N ILE A 31 20.25 -0.56 -7.57
CA ILE A 31 19.50 0.64 -7.15
C ILE A 31 18.69 1.15 -8.32
N GLU A 32 17.37 1.08 -8.23
CA GLU A 32 16.45 1.54 -9.28
C GLU A 32 16.55 3.04 -9.47
N VAL A 33 16.56 3.46 -10.74
CA VAL A 33 16.55 4.86 -11.16
C VAL A 33 15.21 5.16 -11.80
N ASP A 34 14.42 6.01 -11.17
CA ASP A 34 13.10 6.42 -11.65
C ASP A 34 13.22 7.32 -12.88
N SER A 35 14.14 8.28 -12.84
CA SER A 35 14.30 9.22 -13.92
C SER A 35 15.69 9.86 -13.96
N VAL A 36 16.08 10.30 -15.14
CA VAL A 36 17.24 11.18 -15.37
C VAL A 36 16.72 12.42 -16.10
N THR A 37 16.78 13.58 -15.44
CA THR A 37 16.21 14.81 -15.95
C THR A 37 17.21 15.96 -15.93
N VAL A 38 17.06 16.91 -16.83
CA VAL A 38 17.78 18.19 -16.81
C VAL A 38 16.74 19.30 -16.63
N PRO A 39 16.64 19.94 -15.44
CA PRO A 39 15.58 20.90 -15.15
C PRO A 39 15.46 22.05 -16.17
N GLY A 40 16.59 22.52 -16.68
CA GLY A 40 16.66 23.57 -17.68
C GLY A 40 16.47 23.12 -19.14
N GLU A 41 16.10 21.85 -19.38
CA GLU A 41 15.89 21.34 -20.74
C GLU A 41 14.83 22.15 -21.49
N GLY A 42 15.21 22.70 -22.66
CA GLY A 42 14.33 23.50 -23.49
C GLY A 42 14.33 24.99 -23.14
N LEU A 43 14.91 25.43 -22.03
CA LEU A 43 15.13 26.86 -21.71
C LEU A 43 16.19 27.45 -22.65
N LYS A 44 16.00 28.68 -23.12
CA LYS A 44 16.95 29.37 -23.96
C LYS A 44 16.84 30.89 -23.81
N GLY A 45 17.99 31.58 -23.85
CA GLY A 45 18.02 33.03 -23.87
C GLY A 45 17.63 33.69 -22.55
N LEU A 46 17.86 32.96 -21.44
CA LEU A 46 17.76 33.47 -20.09
C LEU A 46 19.14 33.98 -19.66
N VAL A 47 19.21 35.24 -19.28
CA VAL A 47 20.47 35.89 -18.87
C VAL A 47 20.30 36.55 -17.50
N VAL A 48 21.41 36.70 -16.79
CA VAL A 48 21.45 37.53 -15.58
C VAL A 48 21.43 38.98 -15.98
N GLY A 49 20.43 39.73 -15.55
CA GLY A 49 20.33 41.19 -15.79
C GLY A 49 20.48 41.96 -14.49
N LEU A 50 20.92 43.21 -14.61
CA LEU A 50 20.96 44.19 -13.52
C LEU A 50 19.85 45.24 -13.73
N ALA A 51 18.90 45.32 -12.82
CA ALA A 51 17.90 46.39 -12.80
C ALA A 51 18.56 47.68 -12.36
N THR A 52 18.82 48.59 -13.29
CA THR A 52 19.52 49.85 -12.99
C THR A 52 18.57 50.98 -12.57
N GLU A 53 17.33 50.97 -13.10
CA GLU A 53 16.29 51.93 -12.74
C GLU A 53 14.93 51.24 -12.73
N VAL A 54 14.11 51.59 -11.76
CA VAL A 54 12.72 51.12 -11.59
C VAL A 54 11.82 52.33 -11.37
N VAL A 55 10.86 52.53 -12.29
CA VAL A 55 9.88 53.62 -12.17
C VAL A 55 8.47 53.09 -12.28
N ASP A 56 7.50 53.77 -11.67
CA ASP A 56 6.09 53.36 -11.71
C ASP A 56 5.55 53.48 -13.15
N HIS A 57 4.70 52.53 -13.52
CA HIS A 57 4.05 52.54 -14.82
C HIS A 57 3.01 53.63 -14.90
N PRO A 58 2.99 54.50 -15.97
CA PRO A 58 2.13 55.69 -16.05
C PRO A 58 0.63 55.34 -15.99
N ASP A 59 0.19 54.17 -16.39
CA ASP A 59 -1.22 53.75 -16.46
C ASP A 59 -1.51 52.50 -15.60
N SER A 60 -0.72 52.26 -14.55
CA SER A 60 -0.94 51.10 -13.64
C SER A 60 -0.40 51.38 -12.25
N ASP A 61 -1.11 50.93 -11.26
CA ASP A 61 -0.79 51.00 -9.83
C ASP A 61 0.06 49.83 -9.30
N HIS A 62 0.32 48.82 -10.14
CA HIS A 62 1.09 47.61 -9.76
C HIS A 62 2.10 47.19 -10.82
N LEU A 63 2.28 47.94 -11.90
CA LEU A 63 3.33 47.67 -12.86
C LEU A 63 4.46 48.70 -12.70
N HIS A 64 5.66 48.22 -12.95
CA HIS A 64 6.88 49.06 -13.01
C HIS A 64 7.52 48.96 -14.39
N VAL A 65 8.14 50.06 -14.82
CA VAL A 65 8.98 50.09 -16.01
C VAL A 65 10.42 50.01 -15.52
N VAL A 66 11.13 48.98 -15.91
CA VAL A 66 12.46 48.65 -15.43
C VAL A 66 13.46 48.78 -16.57
N THR A 67 14.55 49.53 -16.33
CA THR A 67 15.73 49.56 -17.19
C THR A 67 16.70 48.49 -16.73
N VAL A 68 17.04 47.54 -17.62
CA VAL A 68 17.83 46.34 -17.28
C VAL A 68 19.05 46.22 -18.16
N GLU A 69 20.23 46.21 -17.56
CA GLU A 69 21.49 45.86 -18.25
C GLU A 69 21.58 44.31 -18.34
N VAL A 70 21.85 43.80 -19.54
CA VAL A 70 21.92 42.36 -19.83
C VAL A 70 23.24 41.98 -20.54
N GLY A 71 24.31 42.78 -20.34
CA GLY A 71 25.61 42.55 -20.99
C GLY A 71 25.65 42.95 -22.48
N GLN A 72 24.63 43.70 -22.97
CA GLN A 72 24.58 44.23 -24.34
C GLN A 72 24.92 45.74 -24.34
N GLU A 73 25.20 46.31 -25.52
CA GLU A 73 25.54 47.74 -25.64
C GLU A 73 24.43 48.68 -25.15
N GLU A 74 23.15 48.29 -25.36
CA GLU A 74 21.97 49.04 -24.91
C GLU A 74 21.20 48.28 -23.86
N PRO A 75 20.76 48.92 -22.76
CA PRO A 75 19.91 48.33 -21.78
C PRO A 75 18.52 48.04 -22.36
N LEU A 76 17.83 47.06 -21.79
CA LEU A 76 16.46 46.69 -22.17
C LEU A 76 15.46 47.44 -21.28
N GLN A 77 14.35 47.90 -21.87
CA GLN A 77 13.18 48.33 -21.13
C GLN A 77 12.23 47.17 -20.98
N ILE A 78 11.87 46.81 -19.74
CA ILE A 78 10.97 45.71 -19.44
C ILE A 78 9.89 46.16 -18.46
N VAL A 79 8.63 45.83 -18.75
CA VAL A 79 7.53 46.08 -17.82
C VAL A 79 7.37 44.84 -16.89
N CYS A 80 7.46 45.07 -15.57
CA CYS A 80 7.39 44.06 -14.55
C CYS A 80 6.24 44.30 -13.55
N GLY A 81 5.53 43.28 -13.18
CA GLY A 81 4.44 43.31 -12.18
C GLY A 81 4.81 42.70 -10.83
N ALA A 82 6.06 42.33 -10.64
CA ALA A 82 6.48 41.71 -9.39
C ALA A 82 6.60 42.74 -8.26
N PRO A 83 6.07 42.45 -7.05
CA PRO A 83 6.09 43.41 -5.95
C PRO A 83 7.46 43.64 -5.35
N ASN A 84 8.42 42.74 -5.60
CA ASN A 84 9.76 42.78 -5.02
C ASN A 84 10.86 43.36 -5.96
N ILE A 85 10.49 43.89 -7.12
CA ILE A 85 11.47 44.52 -8.06
C ILE A 85 12.01 45.84 -7.50
N ALA A 86 13.32 45.97 -7.50
CA ALA A 86 14.01 47.18 -7.07
C ALA A 86 15.28 47.46 -7.89
N ALA A 87 15.70 48.72 -7.93
CA ALA A 87 16.97 49.08 -8.57
C ALA A 87 18.17 48.50 -7.82
N GLY A 88 19.21 48.08 -8.55
CA GLY A 88 20.42 47.44 -8.03
C GLY A 88 20.34 45.91 -7.91
N GLN A 89 19.18 45.31 -8.22
CA GLN A 89 19.02 43.84 -8.13
C GLN A 89 19.54 43.13 -9.38
N LYS A 90 20.27 42.02 -9.17
CA LYS A 90 20.55 41.03 -10.23
C LYS A 90 19.40 40.07 -10.35
N ILE A 91 18.84 39.92 -11.55
CA ILE A 91 17.56 39.22 -11.81
C ILE A 91 17.66 38.30 -13.02
N ILE A 92 16.72 37.41 -13.17
CA ILE A 92 16.58 36.52 -14.33
C ILE A 92 15.82 37.27 -15.43
N VAL A 93 16.45 37.43 -16.61
CA VAL A 93 15.86 38.12 -17.78
C VAL A 93 15.73 37.18 -18.95
N ALA A 94 14.50 36.97 -19.39
CA ALA A 94 14.19 36.31 -20.65
C ALA A 94 14.21 37.36 -21.77
N THR A 95 15.20 37.32 -22.64
CA THR A 95 15.37 38.26 -23.74
C THR A 95 14.42 37.96 -24.89
N HIS A 96 14.34 38.85 -25.89
CA HIS A 96 13.53 38.63 -27.09
C HIS A 96 13.92 37.32 -27.80
N GLY A 97 12.97 36.41 -27.97
CA GLY A 97 13.20 35.11 -28.57
C GLY A 97 13.52 33.99 -27.57
N ALA A 98 13.71 34.31 -26.28
CA ALA A 98 13.91 33.35 -25.21
C ALA A 98 12.76 32.37 -25.13
N ARG A 99 13.04 31.17 -24.57
CA ARG A 99 12.04 30.15 -24.22
C ARG A 99 12.10 29.89 -22.72
N ILE A 100 10.95 30.01 -22.09
CA ILE A 100 10.74 29.68 -20.66
C ILE A 100 10.00 28.35 -20.54
N ALA A 101 9.71 27.93 -19.31
CA ALA A 101 9.02 26.68 -19.04
C ALA A 101 7.72 26.51 -19.85
N GLY A 102 7.37 25.29 -20.22
CA GLY A 102 6.23 24.98 -21.09
C GLY A 102 6.47 25.36 -22.57
N GLY A 103 7.71 25.77 -22.96
CA GLY A 103 8.07 26.13 -24.34
C GLY A 103 7.57 27.50 -24.79
N HIS A 104 7.10 28.33 -23.85
CA HIS A 104 6.60 29.66 -24.13
C HIS A 104 7.71 30.57 -24.66
N LYS A 105 7.47 31.19 -25.81
CA LYS A 105 8.45 32.10 -26.47
C LYS A 105 8.20 33.54 -26.10
N ILE A 106 9.19 34.21 -25.55
CA ILE A 106 9.15 35.65 -25.19
C ILE A 106 9.30 36.50 -26.42
N LYS A 107 8.41 37.49 -26.56
CA LYS A 107 8.39 38.44 -27.67
C LYS A 107 8.37 39.86 -27.13
N ARG A 108 8.91 40.81 -27.90
CA ARG A 108 8.69 42.23 -27.66
C ARG A 108 7.19 42.51 -27.76
N GLY A 109 6.65 43.28 -26.83
CA GLY A 109 5.22 43.60 -26.76
C GLY A 109 4.97 44.95 -26.10
N LYS A 110 3.71 45.35 -26.01
CA LYS A 110 3.29 46.53 -25.23
C LYS A 110 2.36 46.09 -24.11
N LEU A 111 2.68 46.49 -22.88
CA LEU A 111 1.84 46.31 -21.72
C LEU A 111 1.27 47.67 -21.33
N ARG A 112 -0.07 47.81 -21.39
CA ARG A 112 -0.77 49.08 -21.15
C ARG A 112 -0.10 50.29 -21.85
N GLY A 113 0.31 50.11 -23.14
CA GLY A 113 0.89 51.16 -23.96
C GLY A 113 2.40 51.33 -23.88
N VAL A 114 3.06 50.81 -22.83
CA VAL A 114 4.52 50.86 -22.66
C VAL A 114 5.18 49.61 -23.27
N GLU A 115 6.26 49.81 -24.01
CA GLU A 115 7.00 48.73 -24.66
C GLU A 115 7.76 47.90 -23.63
N SER A 116 7.66 46.55 -23.74
CA SER A 116 8.47 45.60 -23.00
C SER A 116 9.27 44.75 -23.99
N GLN A 117 10.60 44.77 -23.85
CA GLN A 117 11.55 44.14 -24.78
C GLN A 117 11.98 42.74 -24.33
N GLY A 118 11.49 42.28 -23.20
CA GLY A 118 11.75 41.00 -22.58
C GLY A 118 10.80 40.72 -21.42
N MET A 119 11.18 39.79 -20.56
CA MET A 119 10.44 39.44 -19.37
C MET A 119 11.43 39.20 -18.21
N ILE A 120 11.13 39.74 -17.03
CA ILE A 120 11.82 39.40 -15.79
C ILE A 120 11.09 38.21 -15.21
N CYS A 121 11.81 37.14 -14.89
CA CYS A 121 11.23 35.85 -14.55
C CYS A 121 11.32 35.54 -13.06
N SER A 122 10.28 34.90 -12.55
CA SER A 122 10.31 34.14 -11.31
C SER A 122 10.95 32.75 -11.54
N LEU A 123 11.26 32.03 -10.45
CA LEU A 123 11.75 30.65 -10.55
C LEU A 123 10.68 29.70 -11.10
N GLN A 124 9.40 29.93 -10.81
CA GLN A 124 8.29 29.12 -11.33
C GLN A 124 8.17 29.23 -12.85
N GLU A 125 8.36 30.42 -13.40
CA GLU A 125 8.29 30.69 -14.84
C GLU A 125 9.42 30.03 -15.65
N ILE A 126 10.52 29.71 -14.99
CA ILE A 126 11.61 28.92 -15.58
C ILE A 126 11.56 27.42 -15.20
N GLY A 127 10.49 26.96 -14.55
CA GLY A 127 10.22 25.55 -14.34
C GLY A 127 10.64 24.98 -12.98
N VAL A 128 11.10 25.80 -12.04
CA VAL A 128 11.34 25.34 -10.68
C VAL A 128 9.99 25.08 -9.98
N PRO A 129 9.77 23.90 -9.41
CA PRO A 129 8.53 23.58 -8.69
C PRO A 129 8.26 24.55 -7.55
N SER A 130 7.00 24.98 -7.39
CA SER A 130 6.62 26.00 -6.39
C SER A 130 6.98 25.62 -4.95
N ASN A 131 6.97 24.33 -4.62
CA ASN A 131 7.38 23.85 -3.31
C ASN A 131 8.89 23.93 -3.03
N LEU A 132 9.71 24.23 -4.04
CA LEU A 132 11.16 24.39 -3.92
C LEU A 132 11.60 25.84 -3.99
N VAL A 133 10.70 26.76 -4.32
CA VAL A 133 10.98 28.20 -4.37
C VAL A 133 11.12 28.73 -2.94
N PRO A 134 12.21 29.47 -2.62
CA PRO A 134 12.35 30.15 -1.33
C PRO A 134 11.14 31.05 -1.04
N LYS A 135 10.67 31.07 0.21
CA LYS A 135 9.43 31.80 0.59
C LYS A 135 9.45 33.28 0.21
N GLU A 136 10.61 33.91 0.27
CA GLU A 136 10.79 35.33 -0.07
C GLU A 136 10.55 35.63 -1.56
N TYR A 137 10.62 34.61 -2.44
CA TYR A 137 10.41 34.70 -3.90
C TYR A 137 9.14 34.02 -4.37
N GLU A 138 8.29 33.53 -3.46
CA GLU A 138 7.08 32.77 -3.80
C GLU A 138 6.09 33.58 -4.65
N ASP A 139 5.89 34.86 -4.30
CA ASP A 139 4.99 35.80 -4.96
C ASP A 139 5.72 36.84 -5.84
N GLY A 140 7.02 36.64 -6.14
CA GLY A 140 7.84 37.62 -6.82
C GLY A 140 8.88 37.02 -7.78
N ILE A 141 9.77 37.86 -8.21
CA ILE A 141 10.92 37.49 -9.04
C ILE A 141 12.06 36.99 -8.16
N TYR A 142 12.91 36.14 -8.74
CA TYR A 142 14.15 35.71 -8.10
C TYR A 142 15.24 36.78 -8.21
N VAL A 143 15.94 37.02 -7.10
CA VAL A 143 17.05 37.97 -7.01
C VAL A 143 18.32 37.22 -6.62
N PHE A 144 19.34 37.29 -7.43
CA PHE A 144 20.66 36.75 -7.11
C PHE A 144 21.32 37.60 -6.03
N THR A 145 21.74 36.98 -4.97
CA THR A 145 22.45 37.62 -3.83
C THR A 145 23.98 37.50 -3.94
N ASP A 146 24.47 36.70 -4.89
CA ASP A 146 25.92 36.50 -5.10
C ASP A 146 26.48 37.56 -6.04
N ASP A 147 27.39 38.38 -5.50
CA ASP A 147 28.05 39.44 -6.25
C ASP A 147 29.00 38.91 -7.33
N SER A 148 29.46 37.66 -7.23
CA SER A 148 30.38 37.04 -8.21
C SER A 148 29.69 36.70 -9.54
N ILE A 149 28.36 36.61 -9.58
CA ILE A 149 27.60 36.32 -10.80
C ILE A 149 27.63 37.53 -11.73
N GLU A 150 28.16 37.32 -12.94
CA GLU A 150 28.35 38.39 -13.94
C GLU A 150 27.04 38.72 -14.65
N VAL A 151 26.80 40.02 -14.86
CA VAL A 151 25.67 40.50 -15.66
C VAL A 151 25.88 40.11 -17.14
N GLY A 152 24.82 39.53 -17.75
CA GLY A 152 24.88 38.99 -19.11
C GLY A 152 25.27 37.52 -19.18
N SER A 153 25.68 36.89 -18.07
CA SER A 153 25.92 35.46 -18.01
C SER A 153 24.62 34.64 -18.16
N ASP A 154 24.74 33.36 -18.48
CA ASP A 154 23.62 32.44 -18.63
C ASP A 154 22.98 32.15 -17.26
N ALA A 155 21.72 32.55 -17.10
CA ALA A 155 20.98 32.36 -15.85
C ALA A 155 20.65 30.88 -15.58
N VAL A 156 20.53 30.04 -16.61
CA VAL A 156 20.30 28.59 -16.46
C VAL A 156 21.52 27.93 -15.82
N HIS A 157 22.72 28.34 -16.26
CA HIS A 157 23.97 27.87 -15.67
C HIS A 157 24.20 28.43 -14.24
N ALA A 158 23.93 29.73 -14.03
CA ALA A 158 24.05 30.34 -12.70
C ALA A 158 23.16 29.66 -11.63
N LEU A 159 22.04 29.07 -12.06
CA LEU A 159 21.11 28.30 -11.22
C LEU A 159 21.38 26.78 -11.24
N ALA A 160 22.44 26.32 -11.95
CA ALA A 160 22.75 24.89 -12.16
C ALA A 160 21.56 24.07 -12.71
N LEU A 161 20.64 24.70 -13.45
CA LEU A 161 19.52 24.04 -14.09
C LEU A 161 19.91 23.24 -15.34
N ASP A 162 21.10 23.47 -15.88
CA ASP A 162 21.71 22.69 -16.96
C ASP A 162 22.39 21.39 -16.49
N SER A 163 22.50 21.19 -15.18
CA SER A 163 23.00 19.95 -14.58
C SER A 163 21.90 18.88 -14.50
N ALA A 164 22.28 17.63 -14.77
CA ALA A 164 21.36 16.50 -14.66
C ALA A 164 21.06 16.12 -13.21
N ILE A 165 19.85 15.64 -12.99
CA ILE A 165 19.39 15.05 -11.73
C ILE A 165 19.04 13.60 -12.00
N VAL A 166 19.65 12.68 -11.25
CA VAL A 166 19.33 11.24 -11.23
C VAL A 166 18.44 10.96 -10.02
N GLU A 167 17.20 10.57 -10.25
CA GLU A 167 16.26 10.26 -9.18
C GLU A 167 16.24 8.75 -8.92
N LEU A 168 16.55 8.37 -7.66
CA LEU A 168 16.63 6.99 -7.22
C LEU A 168 15.39 6.59 -6.44
N ASP A 169 14.85 5.40 -6.71
CA ASP A 169 13.95 4.68 -5.81
C ASP A 169 14.75 3.72 -4.93
N ILE A 170 14.86 4.06 -3.63
CA ILE A 170 15.75 3.39 -2.70
C ILE A 170 14.96 2.47 -1.79
N THR A 171 15.26 1.18 -1.88
CA THR A 171 14.72 0.15 -0.99
C THR A 171 15.18 0.34 0.46
N ALA A 172 14.44 -0.21 1.41
CA ALA A 172 14.71 -0.01 2.83
C ALA A 172 16.09 -0.51 3.30
N ASN A 173 16.61 -1.55 2.65
CA ASN A 173 17.95 -2.12 2.95
C ASN A 173 19.10 -1.23 2.45
N ARG A 174 18.89 -0.44 1.38
CA ARG A 174 19.93 0.40 0.78
C ARG A 174 19.87 1.86 1.26
N SER A 175 19.54 2.08 2.54
CA SER A 175 19.48 3.43 3.13
C SER A 175 20.84 4.16 3.15
N ASP A 176 21.95 3.46 2.96
CA ASP A 176 23.26 4.05 2.67
C ASP A 176 23.20 5.03 1.50
N ALA A 177 22.48 4.68 0.44
CA ALA A 177 22.31 5.50 -0.77
C ALA A 177 21.34 6.69 -0.59
N LEU A 178 20.75 6.91 0.59
CA LEU A 178 19.98 8.12 0.92
C LEU A 178 20.87 9.34 1.19
N SER A 179 22.13 9.29 0.72
CA SER A 179 23.10 10.38 0.82
C SER A 179 23.98 10.45 -0.42
N MET A 180 24.60 11.63 -0.66
CA MET A 180 25.59 11.79 -1.72
C MET A 180 26.79 10.87 -1.48
N ARG A 181 27.30 10.81 -0.24
CA ARG A 181 28.45 9.96 0.13
C ARG A 181 28.18 8.48 -0.13
N GLY A 182 27.04 7.96 0.33
CA GLY A 182 26.68 6.56 0.07
C GLY A 182 26.46 6.25 -1.42
N SER A 183 25.87 7.17 -2.16
CA SER A 183 25.75 7.04 -3.62
C SER A 183 27.13 7.09 -4.32
N VAL A 184 28.08 7.88 -3.83
CA VAL A 184 29.45 7.92 -4.36
C VAL A 184 30.18 6.60 -4.12
N HIS A 185 30.07 5.97 -2.95
CA HIS A 185 30.61 4.61 -2.69
C HIS A 185 30.02 3.59 -3.69
N GLU A 186 28.71 3.65 -3.92
CA GLU A 186 28.03 2.77 -4.89
C GLU A 186 28.55 3.00 -6.31
N ILE A 187 28.62 4.25 -6.76
CA ILE A 187 29.12 4.61 -8.08
C ILE A 187 30.57 4.18 -8.25
N GLY A 188 31.39 4.38 -7.20
CA GLY A 188 32.76 3.90 -7.16
C GLY A 188 32.86 2.40 -7.38
N ALA A 189 32.03 1.63 -6.68
CA ALA A 189 31.99 0.17 -6.80
C ALA A 189 31.57 -0.30 -8.20
N ILE A 190 30.48 0.23 -8.75
CA ILE A 190 29.93 -0.25 -10.04
C ILE A 190 30.76 0.13 -11.25
N TYR A 191 31.55 1.22 -11.16
CA TYR A 191 32.46 1.67 -12.23
C TYR A 191 33.93 1.37 -11.95
N ASN A 192 34.25 0.83 -10.76
CA ASN A 192 35.64 0.64 -10.30
C ASN A 192 36.45 1.96 -10.35
N LEU A 193 35.82 3.04 -9.89
CA LEU A 193 36.41 4.38 -9.83
C LEU A 193 36.80 4.71 -8.40
N LYS A 194 37.91 5.42 -8.26
CA LYS A 194 38.33 5.94 -6.95
C LYS A 194 37.56 7.23 -6.63
N ASN A 195 36.98 7.29 -5.44
CA ASN A 195 36.37 8.50 -4.92
C ASN A 195 37.36 9.36 -4.12
N ASN A 196 36.99 10.62 -3.90
CA ASN A 196 37.75 11.62 -3.12
C ASN A 196 37.04 11.97 -1.79
N LEU A 197 36.18 11.07 -1.28
CA LEU A 197 35.52 11.28 -0.01
C LEU A 197 36.53 11.29 1.13
N GLU A 198 36.32 12.17 2.08
CA GLU A 198 37.03 12.07 3.37
C GLU A 198 36.62 10.76 4.05
N PRO A 199 37.58 9.95 4.54
CA PRO A 199 37.28 8.70 5.22
C PRO A 199 36.33 8.89 6.40
N ASP A 200 35.43 7.92 6.62
CA ASP A 200 34.58 7.91 7.80
C ASP A 200 35.44 7.82 9.07
N ALA A 201 35.24 8.74 9.99
CA ALA A 201 35.96 8.86 11.22
C ALA A 201 35.02 8.78 12.42
N PHE A 202 35.06 7.65 13.12
CA PHE A 202 34.33 7.50 14.37
C PHE A 202 35.05 8.29 15.48
N GLU A 203 34.26 9.13 16.16
CA GLU A 203 34.73 9.88 17.32
C GLU A 203 33.76 9.67 18.47
N LYS A 204 34.31 9.38 19.65
CA LYS A 204 33.56 9.24 20.88
C LYS A 204 33.64 10.55 21.68
N GLY A 205 32.50 11.09 22.00
CA GLY A 205 32.43 12.27 22.87
C GLY A 205 32.91 11.94 24.29
N THR A 206 33.61 12.88 24.88
CA THR A 206 34.29 12.70 26.17
C THR A 206 33.59 13.36 27.36
N SER A 207 32.60 14.23 27.10
CA SER A 207 31.89 15.00 28.15
C SER A 207 30.42 15.17 27.81
N SER A 208 29.56 15.01 28.80
CA SER A 208 28.15 15.31 28.68
C SER A 208 27.79 16.79 28.80
N GLU A 209 28.82 17.65 28.93
CA GLU A 209 28.64 19.09 29.04
C GLU A 209 29.68 19.88 28.24
N ILE A 210 29.30 21.05 27.80
CA ILE A 210 30.17 22.16 27.46
C ILE A 210 30.15 23.06 28.72
N PRO A 211 31.28 23.16 29.48
CA PRO A 211 31.30 23.81 30.77
C PRO A 211 30.70 25.26 30.76
N GLY A 212 29.71 25.47 31.63
CA GLY A 212 29.03 26.77 31.74
C GLY A 212 28.11 27.13 30.57
N VAL A 213 27.89 26.21 29.61
CA VAL A 213 27.12 26.44 28.40
C VAL A 213 25.89 25.52 28.33
N VAL A 214 26.07 24.22 28.15
CA VAL A 214 24.98 23.28 28.00
C VAL A 214 25.37 21.91 28.55
N THR A 215 24.37 21.21 29.12
CA THR A 215 24.44 19.81 29.51
C THR A 215 23.53 18.97 28.66
N VAL A 216 23.94 17.74 28.37
CA VAL A 216 23.16 16.75 27.60
C VAL A 216 22.97 15.50 28.44
N SER A 217 21.76 14.98 28.50
CA SER A 217 21.45 13.71 29.17
C SER A 217 20.40 12.92 28.39
N VAL A 218 20.50 11.60 28.47
CA VAL A 218 19.59 10.65 27.83
C VAL A 218 19.03 9.72 28.91
N GLU A 219 17.71 9.60 29.00
CA GLU A 219 17.05 8.75 30.00
C GLU A 219 17.19 7.26 29.66
N ASN A 220 17.03 6.92 28.38
CA ASN A 220 17.10 5.55 27.89
C ASN A 220 18.04 5.43 26.68
N GLU A 221 19.17 4.77 26.89
CA GLU A 221 20.18 4.57 25.86
C GLU A 221 19.72 3.69 24.69
N ALA A 222 18.70 2.84 24.89
CA ALA A 222 18.13 2.06 23.81
C ALA A 222 17.26 2.91 22.86
N ASP A 223 16.59 3.94 23.40
CA ASP A 223 15.80 4.88 22.60
C ASP A 223 16.68 5.90 21.88
N THR A 224 17.80 6.29 22.52
CA THR A 224 18.73 7.32 22.01
C THR A 224 20.17 6.90 22.32
N PRO A 225 20.77 6.04 21.46
CA PRO A 225 22.15 5.57 21.68
C PRO A 225 23.21 6.65 21.63
N ALA A 226 22.94 7.77 20.94
CA ALA A 226 23.82 8.94 20.93
C ALA A 226 23.04 10.25 20.78
N TYR A 227 23.51 11.26 21.49
CA TYR A 227 23.08 12.63 21.32
C TYR A 227 24.28 13.56 21.52
N HIS A 228 24.59 14.36 20.51
CA HIS A 228 25.70 15.30 20.51
C HIS A 228 25.17 16.71 20.28
N ALA A 229 25.73 17.69 20.98
CA ALA A 229 25.37 19.09 20.85
C ALA A 229 26.60 19.97 20.65
N PHE A 230 26.62 20.74 19.57
CA PHE A 230 27.67 21.67 19.20
C PHE A 230 27.15 23.10 19.36
N LEU A 231 28.00 24.01 19.89
CA LEU A 231 27.61 25.40 20.04
C LEU A 231 28.36 26.30 19.05
N ILE A 232 27.60 27.13 18.37
CA ILE A 232 28.12 28.14 17.44
C ILE A 232 27.60 29.51 17.87
N GLU A 233 28.52 30.44 18.19
CA GLU A 233 28.23 31.76 18.69
C GLU A 233 28.49 32.84 17.67
N GLY A 234 27.75 33.96 17.72
CA GLY A 234 27.97 35.14 16.92
C GLY A 234 27.54 34.99 15.46
N VAL A 235 26.60 34.07 15.18
CA VAL A 235 26.08 33.89 13.83
C VAL A 235 25.09 34.98 13.43
N LYS A 236 24.97 35.20 12.13
CA LYS A 236 23.96 36.07 11.52
C LYS A 236 23.17 35.30 10.51
N VAL A 237 21.86 35.35 10.62
CA VAL A 237 20.95 34.76 9.63
C VAL A 237 20.96 35.60 8.36
N ALA A 238 21.09 34.93 7.23
CA ALA A 238 21.10 35.54 5.88
C ALA A 238 20.67 34.48 4.86
N PRO A 239 20.34 34.85 3.60
CA PRO A 239 20.18 33.87 2.54
C PRO A 239 21.43 33.01 2.37
N SER A 240 21.23 31.73 2.03
CA SER A 240 22.32 30.81 1.71
C SER A 240 23.06 31.23 0.45
N PRO A 241 24.35 30.93 0.32
CA PRO A 241 25.08 31.21 -0.91
C PRO A 241 24.49 30.43 -2.10
N GLN A 242 24.63 30.96 -3.30
CA GLN A 242 24.01 30.43 -4.52
C GLN A 242 24.29 28.94 -4.74
N TRP A 243 25.56 28.52 -4.55
CA TRP A 243 25.94 27.12 -4.73
C TRP A 243 25.18 26.15 -3.83
N MET A 244 24.88 26.56 -2.58
CA MET A 244 24.13 25.73 -1.63
C MET A 244 22.65 25.69 -1.99
N GLN A 245 22.04 26.84 -2.37
CA GLN A 245 20.66 26.88 -2.85
C GLN A 245 20.49 25.97 -4.08
N ASN A 246 21.39 26.04 -5.06
CA ASN A 246 21.36 25.21 -6.26
C ASN A 246 21.38 23.72 -5.92
N ARG A 247 22.26 23.27 -4.99
CA ARG A 247 22.37 21.87 -4.56
C ARG A 247 21.12 21.38 -3.82
N LEU A 248 20.56 22.22 -2.95
CA LEU A 248 19.34 21.87 -2.21
C LEU A 248 18.14 21.77 -3.16
N ILE A 249 17.97 22.71 -4.08
CA ILE A 249 16.90 22.67 -5.09
C ILE A 249 17.04 21.41 -5.95
N ALA A 250 18.25 21.09 -6.43
CA ALA A 250 18.52 19.88 -7.19
C ALA A 250 18.23 18.59 -6.39
N ALA A 251 18.49 18.60 -5.07
CA ALA A 251 18.16 17.50 -4.16
C ALA A 251 16.68 17.45 -3.78
N GLY A 252 15.85 18.42 -4.23
CA GLY A 252 14.43 18.49 -3.92
C GLY A 252 14.10 19.15 -2.57
N VAL A 253 15.00 19.95 -2.03
CA VAL A 253 14.86 20.63 -0.74
C VAL A 253 14.72 22.14 -0.98
N ARG A 254 13.73 22.78 -0.34
CA ARG A 254 13.53 24.22 -0.38
C ARG A 254 14.60 24.94 0.46
N PRO A 255 15.37 25.87 -0.09
CA PRO A 255 16.24 26.74 0.68
C PRO A 255 15.45 27.64 1.65
N ILE A 256 15.99 27.87 2.85
CA ILE A 256 15.38 28.70 3.91
C ILE A 256 16.33 29.83 4.30
N ASN A 257 17.45 29.49 4.92
CA ASN A 257 18.49 30.44 5.30
C ASN A 257 19.83 29.71 5.55
N ASN A 258 20.91 30.46 5.63
CA ASN A 258 22.29 29.94 5.74
C ASN A 258 22.54 29.00 6.94
N LEU A 259 21.70 29.00 7.97
CA LEU A 259 21.86 28.13 9.14
C LEU A 259 21.07 26.83 8.99
N VAL A 260 19.79 26.92 8.62
CA VAL A 260 18.92 25.76 8.40
C VAL A 260 19.34 24.98 7.16
N ASP A 261 19.76 25.67 6.10
CA ASP A 261 20.19 25.03 4.87
C ASP A 261 21.46 24.20 5.04
N VAL A 262 22.35 24.59 5.96
CA VAL A 262 23.49 23.74 6.32
C VAL A 262 23.04 22.41 6.90
N THR A 263 22.02 22.39 7.77
CA THR A 263 21.52 21.12 8.31
C THR A 263 20.92 20.23 7.23
N ASN A 264 20.19 20.82 6.29
CA ASN A 264 19.65 20.11 5.13
C ASN A 264 20.75 19.66 4.15
N TYR A 265 21.75 20.48 3.94
CA TYR A 265 22.90 20.14 3.09
C TYR A 265 23.67 18.92 3.64
N ILE A 266 23.98 18.91 4.93
CA ILE A 266 24.64 17.77 5.58
C ILE A 266 23.74 16.52 5.62
N LEU A 267 22.43 16.69 5.78
CA LEU A 267 21.47 15.61 5.63
C LEU A 267 21.59 14.95 4.26
N MET A 268 21.70 15.72 3.17
CA MET A 268 21.86 15.18 1.81
C MET A 268 23.27 14.66 1.56
N GLU A 269 24.32 15.28 2.12
CA GLU A 269 25.71 14.88 1.95
C GLU A 269 26.04 13.59 2.69
N TYR A 270 25.73 13.52 4.00
CA TYR A 270 26.11 12.42 4.91
C TYR A 270 24.98 11.41 5.17
N GLY A 271 23.71 11.78 4.90
CA GLY A 271 22.57 11.00 5.36
C GLY A 271 22.29 11.14 6.87
N GLN A 272 22.96 12.08 7.54
CA GLN A 272 22.82 12.38 8.97
C GLN A 272 21.82 13.51 9.17
N PRO A 273 20.63 13.24 9.74
CA PRO A 273 19.74 14.33 10.13
C PRO A 273 20.32 15.14 11.29
N LEU A 274 20.23 16.44 11.16
CA LEU A 274 20.68 17.42 12.15
C LEU A 274 19.51 18.36 12.48
N HIS A 275 19.52 18.97 13.68
CA HIS A 275 18.59 20.00 14.05
C HIS A 275 19.31 21.19 14.70
N ALA A 276 18.94 22.39 14.31
CA ALA A 276 19.49 23.64 14.84
C ALA A 276 18.46 24.30 15.75
N PHE A 277 18.79 24.44 17.03
CA PHE A 277 18.02 25.20 17.99
C PHE A 277 18.56 26.64 18.11
N ASP A 278 17.68 27.58 18.25
CA ASP A 278 18.03 28.90 18.78
C ASP A 278 18.38 28.73 20.27
N TYR A 279 19.66 28.81 20.58
CA TYR A 279 20.17 28.57 21.94
C TYR A 279 19.56 29.53 22.97
N ASP A 280 19.29 30.78 22.59
CA ASP A 280 18.75 31.78 23.50
C ASP A 280 17.28 31.57 23.84
N LYS A 281 16.54 30.90 22.95
CA LYS A 281 15.13 30.51 23.15
C LYS A 281 14.94 29.23 23.97
N LEU A 282 16.01 28.49 24.26
CA LEU A 282 15.89 27.27 25.07
C LEU A 282 15.50 27.63 26.50
N PRO A 283 14.44 27.02 27.08
CA PRO A 283 13.96 27.30 28.45
C PRO A 283 15.05 27.15 29.52
N GLU A 284 15.91 26.14 29.36
CA GLU A 284 17.09 25.91 30.19
C GLU A 284 18.29 25.54 29.31
N LYS A 285 19.50 25.77 29.81
CA LYS A 285 20.74 25.40 29.13
C LYS A 285 21.08 23.91 29.39
N ALA A 286 20.05 23.09 29.29
CA ALA A 286 20.13 21.64 29.47
C ALA A 286 19.20 20.95 28.49
N ILE A 287 19.74 19.98 27.78
CA ILE A 287 18.98 19.08 26.91
C ILE A 287 18.81 17.73 27.61
N HIS A 288 17.57 17.28 27.69
CA HIS A 288 17.25 15.96 28.22
C HIS A 288 16.36 15.20 27.24
N VAL A 289 16.81 14.03 26.79
CA VAL A 289 16.08 13.17 25.87
C VAL A 289 15.41 12.05 26.66
N ARG A 290 14.06 11.96 26.51
CA ARG A 290 13.23 11.00 27.23
C ARG A 290 12.01 10.60 26.41
N ARG A 291 11.21 9.69 26.95
CA ARG A 291 9.86 9.47 26.46
C ARG A 291 8.91 10.56 26.93
N ALA A 292 7.99 10.94 26.06
CA ALA A 292 6.90 11.86 26.41
C ALA A 292 5.97 11.21 27.44
N THR A 293 5.36 12.04 28.26
CA THR A 293 4.31 11.62 29.21
C THR A 293 2.93 11.94 28.65
N GLU A 294 1.93 11.16 29.04
CA GLU A 294 0.57 11.35 28.58
C GLU A 294 0.05 12.75 28.88
N GLY A 295 -0.49 13.42 27.86
CA GLY A 295 -1.03 14.77 27.94
C GLY A 295 -0.02 15.90 27.70
N GLU A 296 1.24 15.58 27.39
CA GLU A 296 2.17 16.59 26.87
C GLU A 296 1.78 17.00 25.45
N THR A 297 2.06 18.25 25.09
CA THR A 297 1.85 18.77 23.73
C THR A 297 3.10 19.44 23.20
N LEU A 298 3.25 19.48 21.88
CA LEU A 298 4.30 20.18 21.16
C LEU A 298 3.72 20.85 19.93
N VAL A 299 3.95 22.14 19.76
CA VAL A 299 3.71 22.81 18.47
C VAL A 299 4.95 22.61 17.61
N THR A 300 4.81 21.92 16.50
CA THR A 300 5.89 21.60 15.58
C THR A 300 6.12 22.72 14.57
N LEU A 301 7.25 22.69 13.82
CA LEU A 301 7.65 23.74 12.86
C LEU A 301 6.62 24.01 11.75
N ASP A 302 5.69 23.10 11.49
CA ASP A 302 4.56 23.28 10.57
C ASP A 302 3.39 24.05 11.20
N GLY A 303 3.49 24.47 12.49
CA GLY A 303 2.49 25.23 13.23
C GLY A 303 1.37 24.36 13.83
N GLU A 304 1.42 23.04 13.71
CA GLU A 304 0.41 22.13 14.22
C GLU A 304 0.72 21.71 15.66
N GLU A 305 -0.29 21.76 16.55
CA GLU A 305 -0.18 21.23 17.91
C GLU A 305 -0.40 19.73 17.93
N ARG A 306 0.55 18.99 18.50
CA ARG A 306 0.56 17.54 18.56
C ARG A 306 0.50 17.05 19.98
N SER A 307 -0.48 16.18 20.27
CA SER A 307 -0.58 15.49 21.56
C SER A 307 0.39 14.33 21.62
N LEU A 308 1.20 14.30 22.66
CA LEU A 308 2.25 13.30 22.89
C LEU A 308 1.80 12.29 23.95
N GLU A 309 2.28 11.04 23.84
CA GLU A 309 1.99 9.98 24.81
C GLU A 309 3.24 9.23 25.25
N ASN A 310 3.99 8.68 24.30
CA ASN A 310 5.17 7.83 24.56
C ASN A 310 6.24 7.95 23.47
N GLU A 311 6.17 8.98 22.65
CA GLU A 311 7.19 9.29 21.64
C GLU A 311 8.49 9.72 22.30
N ILE A 312 9.62 9.53 21.63
CA ILE A 312 10.89 10.12 22.08
C ILE A 312 10.82 11.61 21.84
N VAL A 313 11.09 12.40 22.87
CA VAL A 313 11.12 13.86 22.82
C VAL A 313 12.43 14.41 23.33
N ILE A 314 12.86 15.48 22.71
CA ILE A 314 13.96 16.32 23.20
C ILE A 314 13.35 17.39 24.06
N THR A 315 13.84 17.53 25.31
CA THR A 315 13.30 18.49 26.27
C THR A 315 14.35 19.45 26.76
N SER A 316 13.91 20.67 27.10
CA SER A 316 14.68 21.67 27.84
C SER A 316 13.80 22.28 28.91
N GLY A 317 14.28 22.38 30.14
CA GLY A 317 13.47 22.86 31.29
C GLY A 317 12.24 21.99 31.55
N GLY A 318 12.31 20.68 31.21
CA GLY A 318 11.21 19.74 31.38
C GLY A 318 10.14 19.81 30.29
N LYS A 319 10.20 20.76 29.36
CA LYS A 319 9.25 20.93 28.24
C LYS A 319 9.76 20.29 26.95
N PRO A 320 8.92 19.61 26.17
CA PRO A 320 9.26 19.18 24.83
C PRO A 320 9.63 20.36 23.93
N VAL A 321 10.78 20.28 23.26
CA VAL A 321 11.26 21.26 22.28
C VAL A 321 11.43 20.66 20.88
N ALA A 322 11.38 19.33 20.77
CA ALA A 322 11.36 18.63 19.49
C ALA A 322 10.78 17.21 19.63
N LEU A 323 10.12 16.74 18.57
CA LEU A 323 9.78 15.34 18.38
C LEU A 323 10.99 14.65 17.76
N ALA A 324 11.70 13.83 18.53
CA ALA A 324 13.00 13.28 18.21
C ALA A 324 13.03 12.55 16.85
N GLY A 325 13.94 12.98 15.99
CA GLY A 325 14.14 12.39 14.66
C GLY A 325 13.01 12.65 13.65
N VAL A 326 11.96 13.38 14.01
CA VAL A 326 10.80 13.68 13.14
C VAL A 326 10.74 15.14 12.80
N MET A 327 10.52 16.02 13.79
CA MET A 327 10.38 17.47 13.56
C MET A 327 10.67 18.28 14.82
N GLY A 328 11.33 19.42 14.65
CA GLY A 328 11.59 20.39 15.72
C GLY A 328 10.33 21.11 16.19
N GLY A 329 10.41 21.72 17.37
CA GLY A 329 9.38 22.58 17.92
C GLY A 329 9.51 24.03 17.43
N LEU A 330 8.37 24.70 17.25
CA LEU A 330 8.26 26.07 16.74
C LEU A 330 8.93 27.10 17.69
N ASP A 331 8.77 26.93 19.01
CA ASP A 331 9.24 27.90 20.00
C ASP A 331 10.78 28.06 20.04
N THR A 332 11.52 27.07 19.52
CA THR A 332 12.99 27.07 19.53
C THR A 332 13.60 27.11 18.13
N GLU A 333 12.80 27.49 17.13
CA GLU A 333 13.25 27.61 15.75
C GLU A 333 14.26 28.75 15.55
N ILE A 334 15.11 28.57 14.53
CA ILE A 334 16.00 29.62 14.02
C ILE A 334 15.17 30.73 13.40
N SER A 335 15.43 31.97 13.79
CA SER A 335 14.77 33.19 13.28
C SER A 335 15.82 34.21 12.89
N ASP A 336 15.41 35.31 12.23
CA ASP A 336 16.32 36.39 11.82
C ASP A 336 17.10 37.03 12.97
N GLU A 337 16.61 36.86 14.22
CA GLU A 337 17.23 37.39 15.43
C GLU A 337 18.22 36.40 16.07
N THR A 338 18.33 35.17 15.58
CA THR A 338 19.19 34.14 16.15
C THR A 338 20.66 34.53 16.02
N THR A 339 21.38 34.52 17.14
CA THR A 339 22.83 34.83 17.22
C THR A 339 23.66 33.67 17.73
N THR A 340 23.02 32.67 18.36
CA THR A 340 23.71 31.51 18.93
C THR A 340 22.91 30.25 18.58
N VAL A 341 23.58 29.26 17.98
CA VAL A 341 22.98 28.00 17.56
C VAL A 341 23.48 26.85 18.42
N LEU A 342 22.56 26.05 18.95
CA LEU A 342 22.84 24.73 19.47
C LEU A 342 22.49 23.69 18.40
N LEU A 343 23.50 23.05 17.82
CA LEU A 343 23.32 22.08 16.76
C LEU A 343 23.28 20.66 17.33
N GLU A 344 22.20 19.94 17.06
CA GLU A 344 22.02 18.52 17.39
C GLU A 344 22.56 17.61 16.30
N ALA A 345 23.28 16.57 16.69
CA ALA A 345 23.58 15.40 15.88
C ALA A 345 23.33 14.13 16.72
N ALA A 346 22.33 13.35 16.36
CA ALA A 346 21.84 12.27 17.21
C ALA A 346 21.63 10.95 16.46
N LEU A 347 21.44 9.89 17.24
CA LEU A 347 20.98 8.56 16.81
C LEU A 347 19.77 8.19 17.66
N PHE A 348 18.66 7.88 17.03
CA PHE A 348 17.42 7.46 17.68
C PHE A 348 17.04 6.02 17.24
N ASP A 349 16.25 5.33 18.08
CA ASP A 349 15.70 4.02 17.72
C ASP A 349 14.84 4.10 16.47
N PRO A 350 15.19 3.37 15.40
CA PRO A 350 14.46 3.44 14.11
C PRO A 350 12.98 3.12 14.22
N LYS A 351 12.62 2.15 15.08
CA LYS A 351 11.24 1.73 15.29
C LYS A 351 10.42 2.82 15.99
N ALA A 352 11.00 3.45 17.00
CA ALA A 352 10.33 4.53 17.74
C ALA A 352 10.06 5.74 16.84
N VAL A 353 11.06 6.16 16.02
CA VAL A 353 10.90 7.24 15.05
C VAL A 353 9.83 6.91 14.02
N ARG A 354 9.82 5.70 13.46
CA ARG A 354 8.78 5.26 12.52
C ARG A 354 7.39 5.32 13.11
N LEU A 355 7.20 4.81 14.34
CA LEU A 355 5.90 4.83 15.01
C LEU A 355 5.43 6.25 15.31
N ALA A 356 6.32 7.14 15.74
CA ALA A 356 6.03 8.56 15.96
C ALA A 356 5.61 9.25 14.65
N SER A 357 6.37 9.04 13.57
CA SER A 357 6.06 9.55 12.23
C SER A 357 4.68 9.09 11.74
N GLN A 358 4.36 7.80 11.90
CA GLN A 358 3.06 7.23 11.50
C GLN A 358 1.92 7.77 12.34
N LYS A 359 2.06 7.81 13.67
CA LYS A 359 1.01 8.29 14.58
C LYS A 359 0.60 9.72 14.29
N HIS A 360 1.57 10.59 14.05
CA HIS A 360 1.32 11.99 13.74
C HIS A 360 1.10 12.27 12.24
N ASN A 361 1.11 11.24 11.40
CA ASN A 361 1.05 11.37 9.92
C ASN A 361 2.05 12.41 9.40
N LEU A 362 3.27 12.39 9.95
CA LEU A 362 4.32 13.39 9.73
C LEU A 362 5.59 12.71 9.23
N ARG A 363 5.75 12.66 7.92
CA ARG A 363 6.94 12.12 7.27
C ARG A 363 7.87 13.24 6.84
N SER A 364 9.06 13.28 7.42
CA SER A 364 10.14 14.21 7.05
C SER A 364 11.32 13.45 6.42
N GLU A 365 12.23 14.19 5.77
CA GLU A 365 13.50 13.66 5.27
C GLU A 365 14.37 13.09 6.41
N SER A 366 14.25 13.65 7.62
CA SER A 366 14.90 13.16 8.83
C SER A 366 14.31 11.82 9.28
N SER A 367 12.99 11.73 9.44
CA SER A 367 12.32 10.51 9.86
C SER A 367 12.53 9.37 8.86
N ALA A 368 12.53 9.67 7.55
CA ALA A 368 12.79 8.69 6.49
C ALA A 368 14.18 8.05 6.57
N ARG A 369 15.19 8.77 7.09
CA ARG A 369 16.54 8.24 7.31
C ARG A 369 16.65 7.52 8.63
N PHE A 370 16.20 8.10 9.72
CA PHE A 370 16.25 7.46 11.04
C PHE A 370 15.50 6.11 11.07
N GLU A 371 14.31 6.04 10.46
CA GLU A 371 13.51 4.79 10.42
C GLU A 371 14.19 3.63 9.68
N LYS A 372 15.08 3.94 8.72
CA LYS A 372 15.84 2.96 7.93
C LYS A 372 17.25 2.71 8.48
N GLY A 373 17.72 3.56 9.39
CA GLY A 373 19.07 3.55 9.93
C GLY A 373 20.00 4.55 9.24
N ILE A 374 21.01 4.98 9.99
CA ILE A 374 22.07 5.93 9.55
C ILE A 374 23.47 5.38 9.87
N ASN A 375 24.48 5.93 9.21
CA ASN A 375 25.87 5.56 9.47
C ASN A 375 26.34 6.05 10.86
N LYS A 376 26.48 5.13 11.79
CA LYS A 376 26.86 5.41 13.19
C LYS A 376 28.29 5.94 13.34
N ALA A 377 29.16 5.73 12.35
CA ALA A 377 30.57 6.15 12.42
C ALA A 377 30.76 7.64 12.14
N THR A 378 29.82 8.28 11.41
CA THR A 378 30.03 9.65 10.92
C THR A 378 29.21 10.71 11.64
N ILE A 379 28.45 10.37 12.70
CA ILE A 379 27.54 11.31 13.39
C ILE A 379 28.28 12.55 13.87
N VAL A 380 29.38 12.37 14.61
CA VAL A 380 30.20 13.49 15.12
C VAL A 380 30.90 14.24 13.97
N GLN A 381 31.43 13.51 12.97
CA GLN A 381 32.05 14.09 11.79
C GLN A 381 31.08 15.01 11.02
N ALA A 382 29.85 14.55 10.79
CA ALA A 382 28.78 15.32 10.16
C ALA A 382 28.39 16.57 11.00
N GLY A 383 28.23 16.40 12.32
CA GLY A 383 27.95 17.50 13.24
C GLY A 383 29.04 18.56 13.25
N LYS A 384 30.31 18.17 13.29
CA LYS A 384 31.47 19.09 13.20
C LYS A 384 31.52 19.83 11.89
N ARG A 385 31.31 19.11 10.76
CA ARG A 385 31.26 19.74 9.43
C ARG A 385 30.14 20.77 9.33
N ALA A 386 28.95 20.43 9.82
CA ALA A 386 27.82 21.36 9.87
C ALA A 386 28.14 22.59 10.73
N ALA A 387 28.71 22.37 11.94
CA ALA A 387 29.07 23.48 12.81
C ALA A 387 30.07 24.45 12.16
N VAL A 388 31.09 23.92 11.47
CA VAL A 388 32.06 24.73 10.71
C VAL A 388 31.37 25.51 9.59
N LEU A 389 30.52 24.88 8.79
CA LEU A 389 29.77 25.54 7.71
C LEU A 389 28.82 26.62 8.24
N ILE A 390 28.11 26.39 9.36
CA ILE A 390 27.27 27.39 10.03
C ILE A 390 28.10 28.59 10.44
N ALA A 391 29.29 28.36 11.04
CA ALA A 391 30.16 29.44 11.46
C ALA A 391 30.71 30.22 10.24
N GLU A 392 31.15 29.55 9.20
CA GLU A 392 31.66 30.18 7.97
C GLU A 392 30.59 31.04 7.28
N LEU A 393 29.40 30.49 7.08
CA LEU A 393 28.32 31.16 6.38
C LEU A 393 27.57 32.19 7.23
N GLY A 394 27.53 31.98 8.55
CA GLY A 394 26.94 32.92 9.51
C GLY A 394 27.89 33.95 10.08
N GLY A 395 29.21 33.85 9.79
CA GLY A 395 30.23 34.73 10.36
C GLY A 395 30.48 34.48 11.86
N GLY A 396 30.12 33.31 12.38
CA GLY A 396 30.23 32.95 13.80
C GLY A 396 31.51 32.20 14.14
N THR A 397 31.54 31.64 15.36
CA THR A 397 32.65 30.86 15.90
C THR A 397 32.16 29.57 16.55
N VAL A 398 32.76 28.44 16.20
CA VAL A 398 32.45 27.13 16.80
C VAL A 398 33.18 27.01 18.12
N LYS A 399 32.51 26.56 19.20
CA LYS A 399 33.16 26.10 20.42
C LYS A 399 33.93 24.79 20.14
N GLU A 400 35.16 24.71 20.58
CA GLU A 400 36.00 23.51 20.37
C GLU A 400 35.42 22.28 21.06
N ALA A 401 34.87 22.44 22.28
CA ALA A 401 34.20 21.35 22.98
C ALA A 401 32.75 21.17 22.53
N PHE A 402 32.28 19.94 22.47
CA PHE A 402 30.87 19.60 22.27
C PHE A 402 30.37 18.70 23.42
N ALA A 403 29.09 18.81 23.76
CA ALA A 403 28.46 17.92 24.73
C ALA A 403 28.00 16.62 24.06
N SER A 404 28.17 15.50 24.76
CA SER A 404 27.92 14.16 24.22
C SER A 404 27.36 13.21 25.25
N ALA A 405 26.25 12.56 24.96
CA ALA A 405 25.80 11.34 25.61
C ALA A 405 25.84 10.22 24.57
N GLN A 406 26.70 9.23 24.73
CA GLN A 406 26.91 8.15 23.80
C GLN A 406 27.19 6.84 24.52
N SER A 407 26.43 5.79 24.20
CA SER A 407 26.47 4.48 24.88
C SER A 407 27.09 3.36 24.04
N TYR A 408 27.55 3.62 22.81
CA TYR A 408 28.11 2.60 21.91
C TYR A 408 29.54 2.93 21.45
N ASP A 409 30.25 1.87 21.04
CA ASP A 409 31.46 1.92 20.22
C ASP A 409 31.19 1.28 18.86
N ILE A 410 32.03 1.55 17.86
CA ILE A 410 31.88 0.93 16.54
C ILE A 410 32.63 -0.40 16.53
N GLU A 411 31.87 -1.47 16.38
CA GLU A 411 32.38 -2.78 16.04
C GLU A 411 31.93 -3.13 14.62
N LEU A 412 32.90 -3.29 13.71
CA LEU A 412 32.59 -3.66 12.34
C LEU A 412 32.33 -5.17 12.27
N PRO A 413 31.13 -5.62 11.80
CA PRO A 413 30.86 -7.04 11.71
C PRO A 413 31.72 -7.71 10.64
N VAL A 414 32.10 -8.97 10.89
CA VAL A 414 32.81 -9.82 9.93
C VAL A 414 31.84 -10.90 9.46
N VAL A 415 31.56 -10.92 8.16
CA VAL A 415 30.69 -11.93 7.54
C VAL A 415 31.56 -12.87 6.72
N SER A 416 31.34 -14.17 6.87
CA SER A 416 32.14 -15.20 6.21
C SER A 416 31.36 -15.94 5.13
N ILE A 417 32.01 -16.26 4.01
CA ILE A 417 31.46 -17.11 2.95
C ILE A 417 32.57 -17.91 2.27
N THR A 418 32.25 -19.11 1.76
CA THR A 418 33.18 -19.87 0.91
C THR A 418 32.92 -19.67 -0.56
N LEU A 419 33.96 -19.81 -1.39
CA LEU A 419 33.83 -19.72 -2.85
C LEU A 419 32.85 -20.75 -3.40
N GLU A 420 32.84 -21.96 -2.85
CA GLU A 420 31.94 -23.04 -3.24
C GLU A 420 30.49 -22.68 -2.95
N ARG A 421 30.23 -22.12 -1.75
CA ARG A 421 28.88 -21.69 -1.35
C ARG A 421 28.37 -20.56 -2.23
N LEU A 422 29.23 -19.55 -2.47
CA LEU A 422 28.92 -18.41 -3.33
C LEU A 422 28.55 -18.87 -4.75
N ASN A 423 29.42 -19.67 -5.38
CA ASN A 423 29.17 -20.21 -6.72
C ASN A 423 27.93 -21.10 -6.78
N HIS A 424 27.69 -21.89 -5.74
CA HIS A 424 26.49 -22.75 -5.66
C HIS A 424 25.19 -21.94 -5.67
N VAL A 425 25.15 -20.85 -4.87
CA VAL A 425 23.95 -20.00 -4.78
C VAL A 425 23.73 -19.21 -6.05
N LEU A 426 24.78 -18.62 -6.62
CA LEU A 426 24.68 -17.83 -7.86
C LEU A 426 24.56 -18.70 -9.11
N GLY A 427 24.88 -20.00 -9.04
CA GLY A 427 24.96 -20.86 -10.23
C GLY A 427 26.11 -20.49 -11.16
N THR A 428 27.20 -19.96 -10.62
CA THR A 428 28.38 -19.47 -11.35
C THR A 428 29.59 -20.34 -11.14
N SER A 429 30.70 -20.00 -11.80
CA SER A 429 32.02 -20.62 -11.62
C SER A 429 33.10 -19.55 -11.44
N LEU A 430 32.83 -18.54 -10.59
CA LEU A 430 33.76 -17.46 -10.29
C LEU A 430 35.02 -18.01 -9.65
N THR A 431 36.14 -17.40 -9.98
CA THR A 431 37.44 -17.67 -9.36
C THR A 431 37.61 -16.89 -8.06
N LEU A 432 38.57 -17.29 -7.26
CA LEU A 432 38.89 -16.61 -6.00
C LEU A 432 39.33 -15.15 -6.24
N ASP A 433 40.06 -14.88 -7.32
CA ASP A 433 40.53 -13.53 -7.64
C ASP A 433 39.42 -12.62 -8.16
N GLU A 434 38.43 -13.14 -8.90
CA GLU A 434 37.24 -12.37 -9.31
C GLU A 434 36.42 -11.93 -8.11
N VAL A 435 36.17 -12.82 -7.14
CA VAL A 435 35.44 -12.48 -5.92
C VAL A 435 36.21 -11.46 -5.05
N LYS A 436 37.52 -11.64 -4.91
CA LYS A 436 38.37 -10.64 -4.24
C LYS A 436 38.30 -9.27 -4.90
N GLN A 437 38.29 -9.22 -6.21
CA GLN A 437 38.15 -7.96 -6.96
C GLN A 437 36.82 -7.29 -6.67
N VAL A 438 35.72 -8.05 -6.62
CA VAL A 438 34.41 -7.50 -6.28
C VAL A 438 34.42 -6.87 -4.87
N PHE A 439 34.94 -7.56 -3.84
CA PHE A 439 35.01 -7.00 -2.50
C PHE A 439 35.92 -5.78 -2.43
N ALA A 440 37.02 -5.76 -3.20
CA ALA A 440 37.86 -4.59 -3.32
C ALA A 440 37.17 -3.38 -3.98
N GLN A 441 36.38 -3.60 -5.02
CA GLN A 441 35.54 -2.54 -5.64
C GLN A 441 34.52 -1.97 -4.67
N LEU A 442 33.95 -2.82 -3.81
CA LEU A 442 32.99 -2.44 -2.76
C LEU A 442 33.66 -1.76 -1.56
N GLU A 443 34.99 -1.66 -1.56
CA GLU A 443 35.79 -1.15 -0.42
C GLU A 443 35.60 -2.00 0.86
N TYR A 444 35.36 -3.33 0.72
CA TYR A 444 35.21 -4.24 1.84
C TYR A 444 36.57 -4.91 2.20
N PRO A 445 37.16 -4.60 3.36
CA PRO A 445 38.40 -5.26 3.79
C PRO A 445 38.15 -6.76 3.93
N THR A 446 38.93 -7.58 3.21
CA THR A 446 38.70 -9.01 3.11
C THR A 446 39.98 -9.79 3.39
N THR A 447 39.91 -10.75 4.31
CA THR A 447 40.94 -11.76 4.50
C THR A 447 40.50 -13.08 3.86
N VAL A 448 41.47 -13.85 3.34
CA VAL A 448 41.16 -15.09 2.63
C VAL A 448 41.99 -16.23 3.19
N GLU A 449 41.33 -17.29 3.64
CA GLU A 449 41.97 -18.53 4.08
C GLU A 449 41.48 -19.71 3.24
N GLY A 450 42.34 -20.23 2.36
CA GLY A 450 41.96 -21.25 1.39
C GLY A 450 40.90 -20.74 0.41
N THR A 451 39.68 -21.24 0.51
CA THR A 451 38.52 -20.81 -0.30
C THR A 451 37.50 -19.97 0.50
N ARG A 452 37.79 -19.66 1.76
CA ARG A 452 36.92 -18.86 2.62
C ARG A 452 37.34 -17.40 2.61
N PHE A 453 36.37 -16.54 2.49
CA PHE A 453 36.45 -15.08 2.63
C PHE A 453 35.86 -14.68 3.98
N ASP A 454 36.62 -13.92 4.76
CA ASP A 454 36.15 -13.22 5.95
C ASP A 454 36.16 -11.72 5.62
N VAL A 455 34.95 -11.19 5.44
CA VAL A 455 34.72 -9.84 4.92
C VAL A 455 34.32 -8.93 6.07
N THR A 456 35.11 -7.89 6.30
CA THR A 456 34.78 -6.85 7.29
C THR A 456 33.83 -5.85 6.64
N ILE A 457 32.66 -5.66 7.23
CA ILE A 457 31.62 -4.80 6.66
C ILE A 457 31.85 -3.37 7.15
N PRO A 458 31.99 -2.40 6.24
CA PRO A 458 32.18 -1.00 6.60
C PRO A 458 30.91 -0.42 7.25
N ALA A 459 31.05 0.62 8.07
CA ALA A 459 29.97 1.19 8.87
C ALA A 459 28.81 1.78 8.06
N TRP A 460 29.03 2.16 6.79
CA TRP A 460 27.98 2.66 5.92
C TRP A 460 27.08 1.56 5.33
N ARG A 461 27.49 0.26 5.42
CA ARG A 461 26.72 -0.89 4.97
C ARG A 461 26.15 -1.67 6.15
N PHE A 462 25.36 -1.01 6.95
CA PHE A 462 24.71 -1.59 8.14
C PHE A 462 23.57 -2.57 7.82
N ASP A 463 23.23 -2.75 6.56
CA ASP A 463 22.30 -3.76 6.02
C ASP A 463 22.93 -5.16 5.91
N ILE A 464 24.26 -5.27 5.79
CA ILE A 464 24.95 -6.53 5.57
C ILE A 464 25.27 -7.22 6.91
N SER A 465 24.70 -8.41 7.10
CA SER A 465 24.84 -9.15 8.36
C SER A 465 25.00 -10.67 8.22
N ILE A 466 24.62 -11.24 7.07
CA ILE A 466 24.63 -12.68 6.81
C ILE A 466 25.31 -13.01 5.48
N GLU A 467 25.65 -14.30 5.26
CA GLU A 467 26.30 -14.74 4.02
C GLU A 467 25.49 -14.44 2.75
N ALA A 468 24.16 -14.44 2.85
CA ALA A 468 23.30 -14.15 1.70
C ALA A 468 23.49 -12.72 1.19
N ASP A 469 23.76 -11.76 2.09
CA ASP A 469 24.04 -10.38 1.72
C ASP A 469 25.35 -10.28 0.90
N LEU A 470 26.37 -11.07 1.26
CA LEU A 470 27.60 -11.14 0.46
C LEU A 470 27.39 -11.78 -0.92
N VAL A 471 26.49 -12.77 -1.00
CA VAL A 471 26.09 -13.35 -2.29
C VAL A 471 25.41 -12.31 -3.17
N GLU A 472 24.52 -11.49 -2.61
CA GLU A 472 23.86 -10.38 -3.30
C GLU A 472 24.89 -9.38 -3.83
N GLU A 473 25.83 -8.95 -2.97
CA GLU A 473 26.86 -7.99 -3.34
C GLU A 473 27.74 -8.50 -4.50
N VAL A 474 28.15 -9.75 -4.45
CA VAL A 474 28.94 -10.34 -5.54
C VAL A 474 28.09 -10.50 -6.80
N GLY A 475 26.87 -10.98 -6.67
CA GLY A 475 25.95 -11.19 -7.81
C GLY A 475 25.63 -9.89 -8.55
N ARG A 476 25.33 -8.79 -7.83
CA ARG A 476 24.98 -7.51 -8.44
C ARG A 476 26.18 -6.82 -9.12
N ILE A 477 27.37 -6.87 -8.52
CA ILE A 477 28.59 -6.30 -9.13
C ILE A 477 29.09 -7.16 -10.30
N TYR A 478 29.00 -8.50 -10.21
CA TYR A 478 29.29 -9.38 -11.32
C TYR A 478 28.35 -9.13 -12.49
N GLY A 479 27.08 -8.88 -12.22
CA GLY A 479 25.99 -8.59 -13.15
C GLY A 479 25.03 -9.76 -13.31
N TYR A 480 23.77 -9.56 -12.92
CA TYR A 480 22.72 -10.57 -13.03
C TYR A 480 22.47 -11.02 -14.46
N ASP A 481 22.73 -10.17 -15.44
CA ASP A 481 22.66 -10.48 -16.88
C ASP A 481 23.69 -11.51 -17.34
N LYS A 482 24.78 -11.71 -16.58
CA LYS A 482 25.83 -12.70 -16.85
C LYS A 482 25.58 -14.05 -16.17
N ILE A 483 24.65 -14.09 -15.21
CA ILE A 483 24.31 -15.34 -14.52
C ILE A 483 23.53 -16.25 -15.46
N PRO A 484 23.97 -17.51 -15.66
CA PRO A 484 23.33 -18.41 -16.61
C PRO A 484 21.93 -18.80 -16.15
N ALA A 485 20.95 -18.66 -17.05
CA ALA A 485 19.61 -19.18 -16.81
C ALA A 485 19.64 -20.72 -16.91
N THR A 486 19.29 -21.39 -15.82
CA THR A 486 19.24 -22.86 -15.75
C THR A 486 17.84 -23.32 -15.39
N LEU A 487 17.47 -24.50 -15.91
CA LEU A 487 16.24 -25.14 -15.49
C LEU A 487 16.47 -25.90 -14.17
N PRO A 488 15.53 -25.83 -13.22
CA PRO A 488 15.63 -26.60 -11.99
C PRO A 488 15.59 -28.10 -12.32
N THR A 489 16.50 -28.87 -11.73
CA THR A 489 16.47 -30.33 -11.77
C THR A 489 15.71 -30.86 -10.58
N THR A 490 14.56 -31.45 -10.82
CA THR A 490 13.71 -32.05 -9.78
C THR A 490 13.39 -33.49 -10.11
N GLU A 491 13.24 -34.31 -9.09
CA GLU A 491 12.66 -35.64 -9.27
C GLU A 491 11.19 -35.50 -9.67
N SER A 492 10.79 -36.24 -10.70
CA SER A 492 9.40 -36.27 -11.13
C SER A 492 8.59 -37.03 -10.09
N THR A 493 7.66 -36.37 -9.43
CA THR A 493 6.68 -36.99 -8.54
C THR A 493 5.32 -37.04 -9.18
N VAL A 494 4.53 -38.06 -8.84
CA VAL A 494 3.15 -38.16 -9.33
C VAL A 494 2.35 -37.04 -8.68
N GLY A 495 2.01 -36.02 -9.46
CA GLY A 495 1.15 -34.93 -9.02
C GLY A 495 -0.32 -35.34 -9.01
N GLY A 496 -1.13 -34.74 -8.14
CA GLY A 496 -2.57 -34.97 -8.07
C GLY A 496 -3.27 -33.80 -7.38
N LEU A 497 -4.58 -33.76 -7.57
CA LEU A 497 -5.43 -32.82 -6.86
C LEU A 497 -5.72 -33.36 -5.45
N THR A 498 -5.75 -32.49 -4.45
CA THR A 498 -6.33 -32.82 -3.15
C THR A 498 -7.83 -33.06 -3.30
N ASP A 499 -8.45 -33.70 -2.30
CA ASP A 499 -9.90 -33.96 -2.31
C ASP A 499 -10.69 -32.67 -2.38
N LYS A 500 -10.28 -31.66 -1.65
CA LYS A 500 -10.88 -30.32 -1.70
C LYS A 500 -10.75 -29.68 -3.10
N GLN A 501 -9.60 -29.78 -3.73
CA GLN A 501 -9.43 -29.26 -5.08
C GLN A 501 -10.30 -30.00 -6.11
N ARG A 502 -10.42 -31.32 -6.00
CA ARG A 502 -11.35 -32.11 -6.82
C ARG A 502 -12.79 -31.69 -6.60
N PHE A 503 -13.21 -31.58 -5.35
CA PHE A 503 -14.56 -31.15 -4.99
C PHE A 503 -14.90 -29.77 -5.54
N ILE A 504 -14.03 -28.77 -5.37
CA ILE A 504 -14.26 -27.40 -5.88
C ILE A 504 -14.33 -27.40 -7.41
N ARG A 505 -13.45 -28.15 -8.10
CA ARG A 505 -13.49 -28.26 -9.57
C ARG A 505 -14.77 -28.92 -10.04
N TYR A 506 -15.18 -29.98 -9.39
CA TYR A 506 -16.45 -30.65 -9.65
C TYR A 506 -17.62 -29.72 -9.47
N THR A 507 -17.71 -29.04 -8.34
CA THR A 507 -18.76 -28.04 -8.05
C THR A 507 -18.85 -26.97 -9.13
N ARG A 508 -17.71 -26.43 -9.56
CA ARG A 508 -17.69 -25.43 -10.65
C ARG A 508 -18.23 -26.01 -11.96
N GLN A 509 -17.83 -27.20 -12.33
CA GLN A 509 -18.31 -27.88 -13.54
C GLN A 509 -19.81 -28.17 -13.45
N PHE A 510 -20.28 -28.61 -12.28
CA PHE A 510 -21.71 -28.87 -12.05
C PHE A 510 -22.54 -27.57 -12.21
N MET A 511 -22.16 -26.50 -11.53
CA MET A 511 -22.89 -25.24 -11.58
C MET A 511 -22.91 -24.65 -13.01
N GLN A 512 -21.82 -24.75 -13.74
CA GLN A 512 -21.76 -24.38 -15.16
C GLN A 512 -22.69 -25.25 -16.01
N GLY A 513 -22.70 -26.56 -15.76
CA GLY A 513 -23.61 -27.49 -16.41
C GLY A 513 -25.08 -27.23 -16.09
N ALA A 514 -25.41 -26.73 -14.90
CA ALA A 514 -26.72 -26.26 -14.49
C ALA A 514 -27.12 -24.87 -15.09
N GLY A 515 -26.25 -24.28 -15.91
CA GLY A 515 -26.53 -23.03 -16.63
C GLY A 515 -26.18 -21.75 -15.88
N LEU A 516 -25.35 -21.82 -14.81
CA LEU A 516 -24.86 -20.65 -14.11
C LEU A 516 -23.48 -20.23 -14.63
N SER A 517 -23.19 -18.93 -14.66
CA SER A 517 -21.87 -18.40 -14.96
C SER A 517 -21.09 -18.12 -13.67
N GLN A 518 -19.81 -18.47 -13.63
CA GLN A 518 -18.98 -18.19 -12.48
C GLN A 518 -18.66 -16.70 -12.39
N ALA A 519 -18.81 -16.13 -11.19
CA ALA A 519 -18.40 -14.80 -10.84
C ALA A 519 -17.23 -14.82 -9.86
N TYR A 520 -16.45 -13.74 -9.88
CA TYR A 520 -15.43 -13.43 -8.87
C TYR A 520 -15.72 -12.02 -8.36
N THR A 521 -16.10 -11.92 -7.10
CA THR A 521 -16.46 -10.66 -6.48
C THR A 521 -15.44 -10.26 -5.42
N TYR A 522 -15.45 -8.98 -5.03
CA TYR A 522 -14.53 -8.47 -4.01
C TYR A 522 -14.83 -9.07 -2.64
N ALA A 523 -13.77 -9.42 -1.91
CA ALA A 523 -13.89 -9.84 -0.51
C ALA A 523 -14.18 -8.69 0.45
N LEU A 524 -14.00 -7.45 0.00
CA LEU A 524 -14.24 -6.23 0.77
C LEU A 524 -15.56 -5.60 0.34
N THR A 525 -16.32 -5.10 1.33
CA THR A 525 -17.63 -4.48 1.15
C THR A 525 -17.82 -3.32 2.14
N THR A 526 -19.01 -2.71 2.14
CA THR A 526 -19.38 -1.67 3.10
C THR A 526 -19.76 -2.25 4.47
N PRO A 527 -19.67 -1.48 5.57
CA PRO A 527 -20.11 -1.91 6.91
C PRO A 527 -21.57 -2.35 6.97
N GLU A 528 -22.42 -1.76 6.14
CA GLU A 528 -23.85 -2.14 6.05
C GLU A 528 -24.02 -3.51 5.38
N LYS A 529 -23.43 -3.70 4.20
CA LYS A 529 -23.58 -4.93 3.40
C LYS A 529 -22.87 -6.13 4.00
N ALA A 530 -21.82 -5.89 4.79
CA ALA A 530 -21.14 -6.97 5.53
C ALA A 530 -22.07 -7.72 6.49
N LYS A 531 -23.19 -7.12 6.90
CA LYS A 531 -24.20 -7.69 7.80
C LYS A 531 -25.34 -8.39 7.06
N TRP A 532 -25.46 -8.22 5.76
CA TRP A 532 -26.53 -8.81 4.97
C TRP A 532 -26.39 -10.32 4.87
N PHE A 533 -27.51 -11.03 4.93
CA PHE A 533 -27.63 -12.50 4.88
C PHE A 533 -26.89 -13.22 6.02
N THR A 534 -26.58 -12.51 7.10
CA THR A 534 -25.93 -13.06 8.27
C THR A 534 -26.88 -13.08 9.47
N LYS A 535 -26.52 -13.79 10.54
CA LYS A 535 -27.24 -13.69 11.81
C LYS A 535 -27.01 -12.32 12.43
N LYS A 536 -28.00 -11.77 13.13
CA LYS A 536 -27.97 -10.40 13.73
C LYS A 536 -26.74 -10.11 14.60
N ASP A 537 -26.13 -11.13 15.20
CA ASP A 537 -25.03 -10.96 16.15
C ASP A 537 -23.64 -11.25 15.52
N ALA A 538 -23.58 -11.43 14.20
CA ALA A 538 -22.32 -11.68 13.53
C ALA A 538 -21.46 -10.41 13.45
N THR A 539 -20.24 -10.48 13.97
CA THR A 539 -19.29 -9.35 13.94
C THR A 539 -18.43 -9.45 12.69
N SER A 540 -18.42 -8.37 11.91
CA SER A 540 -17.57 -8.26 10.72
C SER A 540 -16.13 -7.88 11.09
N VAL A 541 -15.20 -8.15 10.18
CA VAL A 541 -13.79 -7.79 10.30
C VAL A 541 -13.54 -6.52 9.52
N ARG A 542 -13.15 -5.44 10.21
CA ARG A 542 -12.82 -4.17 9.60
C ARG A 542 -11.31 -4.06 9.32
N LEU A 543 -10.93 -3.50 8.18
CA LEU A 543 -9.53 -3.18 7.89
C LEU A 543 -9.07 -1.98 8.72
N SER A 544 -7.82 -2.04 9.21
CA SER A 544 -7.23 -0.92 9.97
C SER A 544 -7.04 0.34 9.10
N TRP A 545 -6.70 0.14 7.81
CA TRP A 545 -6.43 1.21 6.84
C TRP A 545 -7.12 0.89 5.51
N PRO A 546 -8.45 1.09 5.41
CA PRO A 546 -9.16 0.84 4.16
C PRO A 546 -8.83 1.91 3.13
N MET A 547 -8.71 1.52 1.87
CA MET A 547 -8.50 2.47 0.76
C MET A 547 -9.71 3.39 0.54
N SER A 548 -10.92 2.90 0.86
CA SER A 548 -12.17 3.66 0.83
C SER A 548 -13.17 3.03 1.80
N GLU A 549 -14.19 3.79 2.22
CA GLU A 549 -15.25 3.28 3.10
C GLU A 549 -16.05 2.16 2.42
N ASP A 550 -16.21 2.20 1.09
CA ASP A 550 -16.89 1.17 0.31
C ASP A 550 -16.18 -0.19 0.32
N ARG A 551 -14.94 -0.25 0.78
CA ARG A 551 -14.08 -1.43 0.83
C ARG A 551 -13.38 -1.56 2.18
N SER A 552 -14.14 -1.33 3.27
CA SER A 552 -13.60 -1.27 4.62
C SER A 552 -13.83 -2.53 5.46
N GLU A 553 -14.81 -3.37 5.09
CA GLU A 553 -15.20 -4.58 5.84
C GLU A 553 -15.00 -5.84 5.00
N LEU A 554 -14.56 -6.92 5.62
CA LEU A 554 -14.55 -8.24 4.99
C LEU A 554 -15.97 -8.83 4.94
N ARG A 555 -16.33 -9.43 3.81
CA ARG A 555 -17.65 -10.04 3.57
C ARG A 555 -17.86 -11.26 4.47
N GLN A 556 -19.07 -11.42 5.01
CA GLN A 556 -19.49 -12.58 5.79
C GLN A 556 -20.36 -13.56 4.97
N SER A 557 -20.82 -13.13 3.79
CA SER A 557 -21.56 -13.88 2.79
C SER A 557 -21.13 -13.43 1.39
N LEU A 558 -21.24 -14.30 0.39
CA LEU A 558 -21.03 -13.95 -1.03
C LEU A 558 -22.25 -13.24 -1.64
N LEU A 559 -23.42 -13.39 -1.04
CA LEU A 559 -24.69 -12.93 -1.62
C LEU A 559 -24.76 -11.41 -1.82
N PRO A 560 -24.29 -10.54 -0.92
CA PRO A 560 -24.31 -9.10 -1.16
C PRO A 560 -23.56 -8.69 -2.42
N SER A 561 -22.37 -9.24 -2.64
CA SER A 561 -21.54 -8.93 -3.80
C SER A 561 -22.12 -9.51 -5.10
N LEU A 562 -22.72 -10.70 -5.04
CA LEU A 562 -23.45 -11.28 -6.17
C LEU A 562 -24.70 -10.45 -6.52
N LEU A 563 -25.44 -9.90 -5.54
CA LEU A 563 -26.54 -8.96 -5.78
C LEU A 563 -26.07 -7.70 -6.49
N GLU A 564 -24.94 -7.13 -6.10
CA GLU A 564 -24.33 -5.99 -6.80
C GLU A 564 -24.01 -6.34 -8.27
N ALA A 565 -23.48 -7.54 -8.50
CA ALA A 565 -23.19 -8.01 -9.87
C ALA A 565 -24.47 -8.15 -10.69
N VAL A 566 -25.56 -8.69 -10.10
CA VAL A 566 -26.87 -8.77 -10.76
C VAL A 566 -27.42 -7.38 -11.04
N GLN A 567 -27.41 -6.48 -10.06
CA GLN A 567 -27.86 -5.09 -10.22
C GLN A 567 -27.11 -4.39 -11.37
N TYR A 568 -25.79 -4.56 -11.42
CA TYR A 568 -24.96 -4.00 -12.47
C TYR A 568 -25.37 -4.49 -13.88
N ASN A 569 -25.68 -5.78 -14.02
CA ASN A 569 -26.08 -6.39 -15.29
C ASN A 569 -27.50 -5.97 -15.67
N VAL A 570 -28.44 -6.01 -14.73
CA VAL A 570 -29.86 -5.61 -14.98
C VAL A 570 -29.95 -4.15 -15.40
N ALA A 571 -29.20 -3.24 -14.76
CA ALA A 571 -29.10 -1.83 -15.16
C ALA A 571 -28.56 -1.64 -16.60
N ARG A 572 -27.96 -2.68 -17.19
CA ARG A 572 -27.46 -2.73 -18.58
C ARG A 572 -28.34 -3.61 -19.48
N SER A 573 -29.59 -3.80 -19.10
CA SER A 573 -30.60 -4.56 -19.86
C SER A 573 -30.28 -6.06 -20.00
N GLN A 574 -29.41 -6.61 -19.15
CA GLN A 574 -29.20 -8.05 -19.03
C GLN A 574 -30.15 -8.60 -17.94
N ASN A 575 -31.37 -8.91 -18.32
CA ASN A 575 -32.44 -9.26 -17.37
C ASN A 575 -32.39 -10.72 -16.89
N ASN A 576 -31.73 -11.62 -17.61
CA ASN A 576 -31.62 -13.03 -17.31
C ASN A 576 -30.23 -13.32 -16.80
N VAL A 577 -30.03 -13.18 -15.50
CA VAL A 577 -28.70 -13.32 -14.85
C VAL A 577 -28.70 -14.52 -13.92
N LYS A 578 -27.74 -15.42 -14.14
CA LYS A 578 -27.54 -16.62 -13.32
C LYS A 578 -26.05 -16.73 -13.01
N LEU A 579 -25.68 -16.40 -11.79
CA LEU A 579 -24.29 -16.39 -11.34
C LEU A 579 -24.07 -17.36 -10.18
N PHE A 580 -22.87 -17.87 -10.07
CA PHE A 580 -22.40 -18.54 -8.88
C PHE A 580 -20.97 -18.11 -8.55
N GLU A 581 -20.59 -18.24 -7.30
CA GLU A 581 -19.23 -18.04 -6.83
C GLU A 581 -18.86 -19.14 -5.83
N VAL A 582 -17.62 -19.61 -5.90
CA VAL A 582 -16.99 -20.38 -4.84
C VAL A 582 -15.89 -19.50 -4.27
N GLY A 583 -16.08 -19.02 -3.05
CA GLY A 583 -15.25 -18.02 -2.45
C GLY A 583 -15.20 -18.08 -0.93
N ARG A 584 -14.37 -17.26 -0.35
CA ARG A 584 -14.16 -17.20 1.10
C ARG A 584 -14.98 -16.10 1.72
N VAL A 585 -15.48 -16.39 2.92
CA VAL A 585 -16.19 -15.46 3.81
C VAL A 585 -15.46 -15.42 5.15
N PHE A 586 -15.58 -14.30 5.85
CA PHE A 586 -14.76 -14.00 7.01
C PHE A 586 -15.62 -13.52 8.18
N LYS A 587 -15.32 -13.98 9.38
CA LYS A 587 -15.99 -13.54 10.59
C LYS A 587 -15.07 -13.62 11.80
N LEU A 588 -15.36 -12.84 12.83
CA LEU A 588 -14.74 -13.01 14.14
C LEU A 588 -15.42 -14.15 14.90
N GLY A 589 -14.67 -14.86 15.72
CA GLY A 589 -15.18 -15.85 16.64
C GLY A 589 -16.15 -15.25 17.65
N ALA A 590 -16.73 -16.09 18.51
CA ALA A 590 -17.63 -15.64 19.57
C ALA A 590 -16.95 -14.61 20.48
N ALA A 591 -17.72 -13.67 21.06
CA ALA A 591 -17.25 -12.61 21.91
C ALA A 591 -16.25 -13.10 22.99
N GLY A 592 -15.02 -12.59 22.94
CA GLY A 592 -13.92 -12.98 23.83
C GLY A 592 -12.86 -13.89 23.19
N ASN A 593 -13.09 -14.36 21.97
CA ASN A 593 -12.08 -15.05 21.16
C ASN A 593 -11.79 -14.21 19.92
N GLU A 594 -10.55 -13.71 19.79
CA GLU A 594 -10.08 -12.93 18.65
C GLU A 594 -9.75 -13.81 17.43
N ASP A 595 -10.17 -15.09 17.44
CA ASP A 595 -9.91 -16.01 16.35
C ASP A 595 -10.62 -15.55 15.09
N PHE A 596 -9.82 -15.33 14.07
CA PHE A 596 -10.27 -15.01 12.73
C PHE A 596 -10.71 -16.29 12.02
N ILE A 597 -12.00 -16.36 11.65
CA ILE A 597 -12.58 -17.53 10.99
C ILE A 597 -12.73 -17.23 9.51
N GLU A 598 -12.11 -18.06 8.68
CA GLU A 598 -12.18 -18.01 7.23
C GLU A 598 -12.82 -19.31 6.72
N ASN A 599 -14.00 -19.20 6.13
CA ASN A 599 -14.74 -20.32 5.58
C ASN A 599 -14.88 -20.20 4.07
N GLU A 600 -14.83 -21.33 3.37
CA GLU A 600 -15.13 -21.39 1.94
C GLU A 600 -16.61 -21.77 1.75
N VAL A 601 -17.30 -21.02 0.91
CA VAL A 601 -18.73 -21.20 0.62
C VAL A 601 -19.00 -21.22 -0.88
N ILE A 602 -20.10 -21.85 -1.26
CA ILE A 602 -20.66 -21.87 -2.60
C ILE A 602 -21.94 -21.04 -2.57
N ALA A 603 -22.01 -19.98 -3.36
CA ALA A 603 -23.25 -19.21 -3.45
C ALA A 603 -23.70 -19.09 -4.90
N GLY A 604 -25.02 -18.95 -5.09
CA GLY A 604 -25.59 -18.68 -6.38
C GLY A 604 -26.76 -17.71 -6.31
N ILE A 605 -26.97 -17.02 -7.41
CA ILE A 605 -28.03 -16.04 -7.59
C ILE A 605 -28.62 -16.14 -8.98
N LEU A 606 -29.94 -16.19 -9.04
CA LEU A 606 -30.67 -16.36 -10.29
C LEU A 606 -31.85 -15.37 -10.37
N THR A 607 -31.96 -14.72 -11.49
CA THR A 607 -33.08 -13.79 -11.79
C THR A 607 -33.47 -13.86 -13.26
N GLY A 608 -34.69 -13.53 -13.59
CA GLY A 608 -35.21 -13.50 -14.97
C GLY A 608 -35.77 -14.84 -15.44
N ASP A 609 -35.49 -15.21 -16.66
CA ASP A 609 -36.00 -16.44 -17.29
C ASP A 609 -35.00 -17.58 -17.16
N VAL A 610 -35.45 -18.75 -16.73
CA VAL A 610 -34.68 -20.01 -16.84
C VAL A 610 -34.52 -20.37 -18.31
N THR A 611 -35.64 -20.33 -19.04
CA THR A 611 -35.69 -20.61 -20.46
C THR A 611 -36.37 -19.40 -21.15
N SER A 612 -35.64 -18.77 -22.07
CA SER A 612 -36.19 -17.66 -22.85
C SER A 612 -37.25 -18.16 -23.82
N ALA A 613 -38.28 -17.33 -24.03
CA ALA A 613 -39.32 -17.64 -25.02
C ALA A 613 -38.73 -17.83 -26.41
N ASN A 614 -39.20 -18.83 -27.13
CA ASN A 614 -38.91 -19.06 -28.54
C ASN A 614 -40.17 -19.53 -29.28
N TRP A 615 -40.03 -19.98 -30.53
CA TRP A 615 -41.13 -20.34 -31.37
C TRP A 615 -41.96 -21.55 -30.88
N ASN A 616 -41.38 -22.45 -30.04
CA ASN A 616 -42.03 -23.68 -29.60
C ASN A 616 -42.31 -23.75 -28.09
N HIS A 617 -41.82 -22.78 -27.31
CA HIS A 617 -42.19 -22.70 -25.87
C HIS A 617 -42.21 -21.25 -25.34
N LYS A 618 -42.94 -21.07 -24.26
CA LYS A 618 -43.01 -19.80 -23.52
C LYS A 618 -41.82 -19.64 -22.60
N ALA A 619 -41.54 -18.38 -22.22
CA ALA A 619 -40.55 -18.11 -21.19
C ALA A 619 -40.97 -18.76 -19.86
N GLU A 620 -40.04 -19.38 -19.21
CA GLU A 620 -40.18 -19.92 -17.87
C GLU A 620 -39.37 -19.09 -16.90
N LYS A 621 -40.01 -18.54 -15.88
CA LYS A 621 -39.35 -17.68 -14.88
C LYS A 621 -38.61 -18.50 -13.85
N VAL A 622 -37.49 -17.94 -13.35
CA VAL A 622 -36.83 -18.47 -12.16
C VAL A 622 -37.78 -18.37 -10.97
N ASP A 623 -37.96 -19.47 -10.24
CA ASP A 623 -38.67 -19.53 -8.99
C ASP A 623 -37.89 -20.32 -7.93
N PHE A 624 -38.48 -20.47 -6.75
CA PHE A 624 -37.87 -21.23 -5.65
C PHE A 624 -37.55 -22.67 -6.02
N TYR A 625 -38.43 -23.31 -6.78
CA TYR A 625 -38.33 -24.73 -7.13
C TYR A 625 -37.27 -24.98 -8.21
N VAL A 626 -37.06 -24.04 -9.10
CA VAL A 626 -35.94 -24.10 -10.06
C VAL A 626 -34.61 -24.13 -9.33
N VAL A 627 -34.40 -23.21 -8.37
CA VAL A 627 -33.13 -23.17 -7.61
C VAL A 627 -33.00 -24.41 -6.70
N LYS A 628 -34.10 -24.82 -6.07
CA LYS A 628 -34.13 -26.03 -5.26
C LYS A 628 -33.79 -27.27 -6.10
N GLY A 629 -34.32 -27.39 -7.32
CA GLY A 629 -34.03 -28.48 -8.24
C GLY A 629 -32.56 -28.56 -8.63
N ILE A 630 -31.90 -27.41 -8.85
CA ILE A 630 -30.46 -27.34 -9.10
C ILE A 630 -29.69 -27.91 -7.88
N LEU A 631 -30.10 -27.52 -6.67
CA LEU A 631 -29.45 -28.00 -5.45
C LEU A 631 -29.73 -29.49 -5.17
N GLU A 632 -30.94 -29.94 -5.41
CA GLU A 632 -31.31 -31.35 -5.26
C GLU A 632 -30.49 -32.23 -6.23
N GLU A 633 -30.33 -31.81 -7.48
CA GLU A 633 -29.47 -32.51 -8.44
C GLU A 633 -27.98 -32.45 -8.01
N TYR A 634 -27.51 -31.30 -7.50
CA TYR A 634 -26.16 -31.22 -6.94
C TYR A 634 -25.94 -32.20 -5.80
N PHE A 635 -26.86 -32.26 -4.84
CA PHE A 635 -26.77 -33.21 -3.73
C PHE A 635 -26.94 -34.68 -4.20
N ALA A 636 -27.74 -34.94 -5.22
CA ALA A 636 -27.86 -36.28 -5.82
C ALA A 636 -26.54 -36.71 -6.47
N GLN A 637 -25.86 -35.81 -7.18
CA GLN A 637 -24.55 -36.09 -7.78
C GLN A 637 -23.44 -36.25 -6.72
N LEU A 638 -23.61 -35.67 -5.55
CA LEU A 638 -22.75 -35.91 -4.37
C LEU A 638 -23.15 -37.13 -3.53
N ASP A 639 -24.18 -37.91 -3.96
CA ASP A 639 -24.73 -39.05 -3.28
C ASP A 639 -25.19 -38.79 -1.83
N CYS A 640 -25.67 -37.54 -1.57
CA CYS A 640 -26.15 -37.15 -0.23
C CYS A 640 -27.58 -36.61 -0.19
N LEU A 641 -28.33 -36.63 -1.29
CA LEU A 641 -29.68 -36.04 -1.36
C LEU A 641 -30.63 -36.59 -0.31
N ASP A 642 -30.61 -37.89 -0.05
CA ASP A 642 -31.49 -38.54 0.96
C ASP A 642 -31.20 -38.10 2.40
N ARG A 643 -30.02 -37.52 2.66
CA ARG A 643 -29.54 -36.99 3.94
C ARG A 643 -29.84 -35.49 4.07
N VAL A 644 -30.25 -34.81 3.00
CA VAL A 644 -30.57 -33.40 2.99
C VAL A 644 -32.00 -33.14 3.38
N ARG A 645 -32.24 -32.09 4.17
CA ARG A 645 -33.57 -31.61 4.55
C ARG A 645 -33.63 -30.07 4.32
N PHE A 646 -34.81 -29.60 3.96
CA PHE A 646 -35.13 -28.20 3.83
C PHE A 646 -36.14 -27.80 4.90
N GLU A 647 -35.82 -26.86 5.76
CA GLU A 647 -36.69 -26.37 6.81
C GLU A 647 -36.99 -24.88 6.63
N PRO A 648 -38.21 -24.41 6.91
CA PRO A 648 -38.56 -23.01 6.82
C PRO A 648 -37.58 -22.13 7.63
N LEU A 649 -37.14 -21.01 7.04
CA LEU A 649 -36.22 -20.05 7.67
C LEU A 649 -36.84 -18.65 7.59
N THR A 650 -36.92 -17.94 8.73
CA THR A 650 -37.58 -16.63 8.82
C THR A 650 -36.79 -15.56 9.53
N ASP A 651 -35.54 -15.86 9.94
CA ASP A 651 -34.70 -15.02 10.78
C ASP A 651 -33.64 -14.20 9.98
N ILE A 652 -33.73 -14.20 8.65
CA ILE A 652 -32.85 -13.38 7.77
C ILE A 652 -33.70 -12.30 7.10
N GLU A 653 -33.43 -11.05 7.42
CA GLU A 653 -34.25 -9.89 6.99
C GLU A 653 -34.20 -9.64 5.47
N GLU A 654 -33.11 -9.98 4.81
CA GLU A 654 -32.93 -9.83 3.37
C GLU A 654 -33.63 -10.90 2.55
N LEU A 655 -34.24 -11.92 3.19
CA LEU A 655 -34.93 -13.00 2.53
C LEU A 655 -36.44 -12.97 2.80
N HIS A 656 -37.20 -13.47 1.82
CA HIS A 656 -38.66 -13.55 1.92
C HIS A 656 -39.08 -14.64 2.92
N PRO A 657 -39.82 -14.33 4.02
CA PRO A 657 -40.09 -15.28 5.11
C PRO A 657 -40.93 -16.49 4.70
N GLY A 658 -41.74 -16.38 3.64
CA GLY A 658 -42.55 -17.48 3.11
C GLY A 658 -41.93 -18.25 1.95
N GLN A 659 -40.74 -17.87 1.48
CA GLN A 659 -40.05 -18.50 0.35
C GLN A 659 -38.56 -18.65 0.65
N THR A 660 -38.24 -19.09 1.86
CA THR A 660 -36.84 -19.29 2.34
C THR A 660 -36.76 -20.56 3.17
N ALA A 661 -35.72 -21.33 2.96
CA ALA A 661 -35.45 -22.53 3.72
C ALA A 661 -33.97 -22.60 4.15
N ARG A 662 -33.75 -23.13 5.34
CA ARG A 662 -32.44 -23.62 5.80
C ARG A 662 -32.21 -24.98 5.16
N ILE A 663 -30.98 -25.25 4.80
CA ILE A 663 -30.54 -26.54 4.25
C ILE A 663 -29.77 -27.26 5.33
N LEU A 664 -30.21 -28.49 5.65
CA LEU A 664 -29.59 -29.34 6.63
C LEU A 664 -29.00 -30.58 5.95
N LEU A 665 -27.81 -31.01 6.39
CA LEU A 665 -27.21 -32.28 6.03
C LEU A 665 -27.03 -33.08 7.34
N ASP A 666 -27.61 -34.25 7.45
CA ASP A 666 -27.62 -35.08 8.68
C ASP A 666 -28.11 -34.32 9.93
N GLY A 667 -28.98 -33.34 9.74
CA GLY A 667 -29.51 -32.51 10.83
C GLY A 667 -28.68 -31.29 11.19
N GLU A 668 -27.51 -31.10 10.58
CA GLU A 668 -26.67 -29.93 10.76
C GLU A 668 -26.91 -28.90 9.64
N ALA A 669 -26.99 -27.62 9.98
CA ALA A 669 -27.23 -26.55 9.01
C ALA A 669 -25.96 -26.32 8.16
N ILE A 670 -26.10 -26.52 6.85
CA ILE A 670 -25.02 -26.33 5.87
C ILE A 670 -25.24 -25.14 4.94
N GLY A 671 -26.38 -24.47 5.03
CA GLY A 671 -26.63 -23.32 4.17
C GLY A 671 -28.09 -22.90 4.13
N LEU A 672 -28.41 -22.10 3.13
CA LEU A 672 -29.74 -21.53 2.90
C LEU A 672 -30.09 -21.46 1.41
N ILE A 673 -31.40 -21.40 1.15
CA ILE A 673 -31.99 -21.09 -0.16
C ILE A 673 -33.18 -20.16 0.07
N GLY A 674 -33.38 -19.15 -0.77
CA GLY A 674 -34.54 -18.29 -0.63
C GLY A 674 -34.73 -17.26 -1.75
N LYS A 675 -35.91 -16.64 -1.74
CA LYS A 675 -36.21 -15.45 -2.54
C LYS A 675 -35.68 -14.22 -1.79
N VAL A 676 -35.03 -13.31 -2.48
CA VAL A 676 -34.63 -12.02 -1.92
C VAL A 676 -35.88 -11.25 -1.51
N HIS A 677 -35.83 -10.58 -0.34
CA HIS A 677 -37.01 -9.86 0.18
C HIS A 677 -37.44 -8.73 -0.78
N PRO A 678 -38.77 -8.53 -1.00
CA PRO A 678 -39.26 -7.51 -1.92
C PRO A 678 -38.76 -6.09 -1.65
N THR A 679 -38.51 -5.74 -0.39
CA THR A 679 -37.91 -4.43 -0.02
C THR A 679 -36.51 -4.27 -0.54
N VAL A 680 -35.67 -5.32 -0.45
CA VAL A 680 -34.29 -5.35 -0.96
C VAL A 680 -34.33 -5.33 -2.50
N GLN A 681 -35.18 -6.14 -3.13
CA GLN A 681 -35.36 -6.12 -4.59
C GLN A 681 -35.73 -4.72 -5.09
N LYS A 682 -36.66 -4.05 -4.42
CA LYS A 682 -37.09 -2.68 -4.78
C LYS A 682 -35.95 -1.68 -4.59
N ALA A 683 -35.17 -1.78 -3.51
CA ALA A 683 -34.05 -0.89 -3.23
C ALA A 683 -32.92 -1.02 -4.27
N LEU A 684 -32.74 -2.21 -4.83
CA LEU A 684 -31.72 -2.52 -5.84
C LEU A 684 -32.27 -2.51 -7.29
N ASP A 685 -33.54 -2.14 -7.49
CA ASP A 685 -34.23 -2.17 -8.78
C ASP A 685 -34.15 -3.53 -9.48
N LEU A 686 -34.40 -4.60 -8.73
CA LEU A 686 -34.35 -5.98 -9.18
C LEU A 686 -35.76 -6.56 -9.32
N GLN A 687 -35.93 -7.45 -10.29
CA GLN A 687 -37.08 -8.35 -10.39
C GLN A 687 -36.93 -9.52 -9.39
N ASP A 688 -37.87 -10.49 -9.44
CA ASP A 688 -37.79 -11.66 -8.58
C ASP A 688 -36.44 -12.35 -8.70
N THR A 689 -35.74 -12.42 -7.60
CA THR A 689 -34.37 -12.92 -7.49
C THR A 689 -34.29 -13.98 -6.39
N PHE A 690 -33.67 -15.09 -6.71
CA PHE A 690 -33.50 -16.23 -5.81
C PHE A 690 -32.02 -16.51 -5.58
N VAL A 691 -31.70 -16.91 -4.36
CA VAL A 691 -30.32 -17.09 -3.92
C VAL A 691 -30.15 -18.41 -3.15
N PHE A 692 -28.95 -18.92 -3.13
CA PHE A 692 -28.51 -19.94 -2.18
C PHE A 692 -27.08 -19.69 -1.75
N GLU A 693 -26.73 -20.18 -0.55
CA GLU A 693 -25.34 -20.22 -0.06
C GLU A 693 -25.15 -21.50 0.74
N LEU A 694 -24.03 -22.21 0.51
CA LEU A 694 -23.70 -23.51 1.10
C LEU A 694 -22.28 -23.49 1.66
N ASP A 695 -22.06 -24.03 2.83
CA ASP A 695 -20.74 -24.26 3.42
C ASP A 695 -20.03 -25.44 2.71
N VAL A 696 -18.77 -25.26 2.33
CA VAL A 696 -17.98 -26.28 1.61
C VAL A 696 -17.54 -27.42 2.54
N GLU A 697 -17.05 -27.08 3.74
CA GLU A 697 -16.44 -28.07 4.62
C GLU A 697 -17.39 -29.20 5.06
N PRO A 698 -18.67 -28.94 5.44
CA PRO A 698 -19.60 -30.04 5.75
C PRO A 698 -19.90 -30.93 4.55
N LEU A 699 -19.99 -30.37 3.34
CA LEU A 699 -20.20 -31.14 2.12
C LEU A 699 -18.98 -31.99 1.77
N LEU A 700 -17.78 -31.45 1.93
CA LEU A 700 -16.52 -32.18 1.73
C LEU A 700 -16.35 -33.33 2.75
N ALA A 701 -16.73 -33.06 4.01
CA ALA A 701 -16.65 -34.05 5.10
C ALA A 701 -17.74 -35.10 5.04
N ALA A 702 -18.78 -34.90 4.27
CA ALA A 702 -19.96 -35.80 4.18
C ALA A 702 -19.68 -37.16 3.57
N ASN A 703 -18.49 -37.68 3.66
CA ASN A 703 -18.04 -39.01 3.27
C ASN A 703 -18.85 -39.55 2.06
N LEU A 704 -18.58 -38.91 0.90
CA LEU A 704 -19.26 -39.20 -0.34
C LEU A 704 -19.06 -40.67 -0.66
N GLN A 705 -20.14 -41.45 -0.64
CA GLN A 705 -20.07 -42.86 -0.96
C GLN A 705 -19.78 -43.02 -2.46
N GLU A 706 -19.00 -44.06 -2.78
CA GLU A 706 -18.84 -44.40 -4.19
C GLU A 706 -20.21 -44.80 -4.75
N ALA A 707 -20.56 -44.27 -5.92
CA ALA A 707 -21.79 -44.58 -6.58
C ALA A 707 -21.97 -46.10 -6.76
N VAL A 708 -22.95 -46.69 -6.09
CA VAL A 708 -23.24 -48.13 -6.19
C VAL A 708 -24.21 -48.34 -7.35
N ILE A 709 -23.74 -48.99 -8.41
CA ILE A 709 -24.57 -49.35 -9.54
C ILE A 709 -25.47 -50.50 -9.11
N GLN A 710 -26.77 -50.25 -9.09
CA GLN A 710 -27.76 -51.28 -8.86
C GLN A 710 -28.23 -51.92 -10.17
N SER A 711 -28.33 -53.23 -10.24
CA SER A 711 -28.83 -53.90 -11.44
C SER A 711 -30.28 -53.48 -11.71
N VAL A 712 -30.64 -53.36 -13.00
CA VAL A 712 -32.02 -53.09 -13.40
C VAL A 712 -32.93 -54.25 -12.92
N ALA A 713 -34.08 -53.91 -12.33
CA ALA A 713 -35.02 -54.89 -11.89
C ALA A 713 -35.54 -55.73 -13.06
N LYS A 714 -35.52 -57.06 -12.95
CA LYS A 714 -35.98 -57.97 -13.97
C LYS A 714 -37.50 -58.18 -13.94
N TYR A 715 -38.10 -57.80 -12.82
CA TYR A 715 -39.55 -57.97 -12.62
C TYR A 715 -40.27 -56.66 -12.76
N PRO A 716 -41.56 -56.68 -13.17
CA PRO A 716 -42.36 -55.48 -13.32
C PRO A 716 -42.57 -54.74 -12.02
N SER A 717 -42.45 -53.42 -12.08
CA SER A 717 -42.80 -52.53 -10.97
C SER A 717 -44.30 -52.32 -10.88
N MET A 718 -44.82 -51.94 -9.70
CA MET A 718 -46.20 -51.53 -9.49
C MET A 718 -46.26 -50.09 -9.00
N THR A 719 -47.17 -49.29 -9.55
CA THR A 719 -47.44 -47.93 -9.12
C THR A 719 -48.80 -47.85 -8.44
N ARG A 720 -48.86 -47.08 -7.33
CA ARG A 720 -50.10 -46.74 -6.65
C ARG A 720 -50.14 -45.23 -6.36
N ASP A 721 -51.28 -44.63 -6.61
CA ASP A 721 -51.47 -43.22 -6.37
C ASP A 721 -52.32 -43.05 -5.10
N ILE A 722 -52.02 -42.01 -4.33
CA ILE A 722 -52.74 -41.62 -3.12
C ILE A 722 -52.92 -40.14 -3.11
N ALA A 723 -54.15 -39.67 -2.90
CA ALA A 723 -54.46 -38.26 -2.71
C ALA A 723 -54.74 -37.96 -1.24
N ILE A 724 -53.99 -37.02 -0.68
CA ILE A 724 -54.03 -36.68 0.74
C ILE A 724 -54.56 -35.25 0.89
N LEU A 725 -55.61 -35.06 1.66
CA LEU A 725 -56.05 -33.76 2.15
C LEU A 725 -55.35 -33.48 3.49
N ALA A 726 -54.48 -32.48 3.52
CA ALA A 726 -53.67 -32.16 4.71
C ALA A 726 -53.71 -30.64 5.01
N PRO A 727 -53.59 -30.26 6.30
CA PRO A 727 -53.38 -28.87 6.66
C PRO A 727 -52.13 -28.29 5.97
N THR A 728 -52.16 -27.02 5.59
CA THR A 728 -50.98 -26.34 4.98
C THR A 728 -49.80 -26.21 5.93
N SER A 729 -50.01 -26.43 7.22
CA SER A 729 -48.94 -26.51 8.27
C SER A 729 -48.13 -27.80 8.19
N LEU A 730 -48.65 -28.87 7.60
CA LEU A 730 -47.90 -30.11 7.38
C LEU A 730 -47.13 -30.00 6.08
N THR A 731 -45.85 -30.19 6.16
CA THR A 731 -44.93 -30.07 5.01
C THR A 731 -44.98 -31.33 4.14
N HIS A 732 -44.58 -31.16 2.87
CA HIS A 732 -44.36 -32.30 1.97
C HIS A 732 -43.40 -33.33 2.56
N ALA A 733 -42.31 -32.87 3.20
CA ALA A 733 -41.28 -33.72 3.76
C ALA A 733 -41.87 -34.62 4.89
N GLU A 734 -42.65 -34.05 5.81
CA GLU A 734 -43.31 -34.79 6.89
C GLU A 734 -44.25 -35.87 6.35
N LEU A 735 -45.03 -35.58 5.31
CA LEU A 735 -45.92 -36.55 4.68
C LEU A 735 -45.12 -37.69 4.00
N VAL A 736 -44.05 -37.35 3.27
CA VAL A 736 -43.17 -38.34 2.60
C VAL A 736 -42.46 -39.20 3.61
N ASP A 737 -42.00 -38.65 4.72
CA ASP A 737 -41.35 -39.44 5.80
C ASP A 737 -42.30 -40.46 6.38
N VAL A 738 -43.59 -40.11 6.62
CA VAL A 738 -44.62 -41.06 7.07
C VAL A 738 -44.91 -42.13 6.00
N ILE A 739 -44.96 -41.74 4.72
CA ILE A 739 -45.15 -42.68 3.61
C ILE A 739 -43.96 -43.68 3.57
N ARG A 740 -42.74 -43.19 3.58
CA ARG A 740 -41.53 -44.02 3.53
C ARG A 740 -41.41 -45.00 4.72
N ALA A 741 -41.69 -44.49 5.91
CA ALA A 741 -41.61 -45.32 7.13
C ALA A 741 -42.60 -46.50 7.12
N ASN A 742 -43.78 -46.39 6.44
CA ASN A 742 -44.87 -47.34 6.47
C ASN A 742 -45.06 -48.16 5.20
N ALA A 743 -44.53 -47.73 4.05
CA ALA A 743 -44.70 -48.44 2.78
C ALA A 743 -43.90 -49.74 2.66
N GLY A 744 -42.87 -49.93 3.50
CA GLY A 744 -42.06 -51.14 3.54
C GLY A 744 -40.93 -51.17 2.51
N GLU A 745 -40.19 -52.29 2.47
CA GLU A 745 -38.91 -52.44 1.74
C GLU A 745 -39.01 -52.33 0.24
N PHE A 746 -40.17 -52.54 -0.34
CA PHE A 746 -40.35 -52.50 -1.81
C PHE A 746 -40.63 -51.09 -2.35
N LEU A 747 -40.87 -50.08 -1.50
CA LEU A 747 -41.02 -48.67 -1.96
C LEU A 747 -39.70 -48.18 -2.54
N SER A 748 -39.69 -47.88 -3.83
CA SER A 748 -38.52 -47.37 -4.52
C SER A 748 -38.54 -45.84 -4.69
N LYS A 749 -39.75 -45.26 -4.94
CA LYS A 749 -39.89 -43.82 -5.18
C LYS A 749 -41.24 -43.30 -4.75
N VAL A 750 -41.25 -42.09 -4.19
CA VAL A 750 -42.47 -41.30 -3.95
C VAL A 750 -42.34 -40.02 -4.78
N THR A 751 -43.39 -39.76 -5.57
CA THR A 751 -43.41 -38.58 -6.46
C THR A 751 -44.68 -37.81 -6.20
N LEU A 752 -44.55 -36.52 -5.81
CA LEU A 752 -45.64 -35.60 -5.77
C LEU A 752 -45.93 -35.14 -7.21
N PHE A 753 -47.13 -35.41 -7.72
CA PHE A 753 -47.48 -35.07 -9.12
C PHE A 753 -48.60 -34.04 -9.25
N ASP A 754 -49.34 -33.76 -8.15
CA ASP A 754 -50.38 -32.71 -8.14
C ASP A 754 -50.52 -32.05 -6.75
N VAL A 755 -50.69 -30.74 -6.76
CA VAL A 755 -50.99 -29.92 -5.57
C VAL A 755 -52.21 -29.03 -5.90
N TYR A 756 -53.32 -29.31 -5.29
CA TYR A 756 -54.53 -28.56 -5.52
C TYR A 756 -54.97 -27.75 -4.29
N LYS A 757 -55.17 -26.42 -4.56
CA LYS A 757 -55.76 -25.47 -3.61
C LYS A 757 -56.89 -24.75 -4.34
N GLY A 758 -58.13 -25.12 -4.12
CA GLY A 758 -59.24 -24.53 -4.86
C GLY A 758 -60.62 -24.73 -4.18
N GLU A 759 -61.73 -24.44 -4.88
CA GLU A 759 -63.09 -24.39 -4.35
C GLU A 759 -63.58 -25.61 -3.56
N HIS A 760 -62.95 -26.77 -3.73
CA HIS A 760 -63.35 -28.02 -3.05
C HIS A 760 -62.34 -28.41 -1.94
N VAL A 761 -61.44 -27.52 -1.51
CA VAL A 761 -60.50 -27.73 -0.44
C VAL A 761 -60.78 -26.73 0.68
N PRO A 762 -60.98 -27.14 1.92
CA PRO A 762 -61.21 -26.24 3.05
C PRO A 762 -60.12 -25.21 3.20
N GLU A 763 -60.47 -24.05 3.69
CA GLU A 763 -59.47 -23.00 3.99
C GLU A 763 -58.43 -23.53 5.01
N GLY A 764 -57.16 -23.29 4.75
CA GLY A 764 -56.04 -23.81 5.59
C GLY A 764 -55.61 -25.25 5.24
N PHE A 765 -56.21 -25.86 4.22
CA PHE A 765 -55.87 -27.17 3.72
C PHE A 765 -55.36 -27.16 2.30
N GLN A 766 -54.70 -28.26 1.89
CA GLN A 766 -54.25 -28.52 0.51
C GLN A 766 -54.40 -30.01 0.19
N SER A 767 -54.72 -30.32 -1.06
CA SER A 767 -54.74 -31.67 -1.58
C SER A 767 -53.40 -31.98 -2.26
N LEU A 768 -52.75 -33.03 -1.82
CA LEU A 768 -51.45 -33.46 -2.36
C LEU A 768 -51.59 -34.85 -2.93
N ALA A 769 -51.25 -35.07 -4.19
CA ALA A 769 -51.35 -36.38 -4.85
C ALA A 769 -49.94 -36.95 -5.08
N TYR A 770 -49.75 -38.14 -4.53
CA TYR A 770 -48.47 -38.87 -4.58
C TYR A 770 -48.60 -40.13 -5.38
N SER A 771 -47.58 -40.41 -6.19
CA SER A 771 -47.39 -41.69 -6.89
C SER A 771 -46.27 -42.48 -6.22
N LEU A 772 -46.57 -43.66 -5.70
CA LEU A 772 -45.69 -44.56 -5.02
C LEU A 772 -45.26 -45.69 -5.96
N LEU A 773 -44.01 -45.78 -6.29
CA LEU A 773 -43.40 -46.83 -7.14
C LEU A 773 -42.83 -47.95 -6.25
N PHE A 774 -43.34 -49.14 -6.39
CA PHE A 774 -42.86 -50.32 -5.71
C PHE A 774 -42.08 -51.20 -6.69
N VAL A 775 -40.90 -51.68 -6.27
CA VAL A 775 -39.99 -52.52 -7.05
C VAL A 775 -39.49 -53.67 -6.19
N ASN A 776 -39.70 -54.89 -6.65
CA ASN A 776 -38.96 -56.05 -6.09
C ASN A 776 -37.93 -56.51 -7.12
N ARG A 777 -36.70 -56.54 -6.76
CA ARG A 777 -35.58 -56.91 -7.67
C ARG A 777 -35.41 -58.40 -7.82
N ASN A 778 -35.94 -59.17 -6.88
CA ASN A 778 -35.73 -60.61 -6.74
C ASN A 778 -36.93 -61.44 -7.16
N ALA A 779 -38.13 -60.90 -7.16
CA ALA A 779 -39.37 -61.62 -7.49
C ALA A 779 -40.46 -60.68 -8.04
N THR A 780 -41.50 -61.22 -8.66
CA THR A 780 -42.68 -60.45 -9.04
C THR A 780 -43.42 -59.99 -7.79
N LEU A 781 -43.82 -58.73 -7.76
CA LEU A 781 -44.62 -58.16 -6.68
C LEU A 781 -46.02 -58.81 -6.68
N GLU A 782 -46.51 -59.24 -5.50
CA GLU A 782 -47.85 -59.74 -5.30
C GLU A 782 -48.79 -58.57 -4.92
N GLU A 783 -49.99 -58.56 -5.46
CA GLU A 783 -50.96 -57.48 -5.23
C GLU A 783 -51.32 -57.33 -3.74
N ASP A 784 -51.43 -58.45 -3.01
CA ASP A 784 -51.74 -58.43 -1.58
C ASP A 784 -50.62 -57.76 -0.73
N VAL A 785 -49.38 -57.90 -1.13
CA VAL A 785 -48.25 -57.24 -0.47
C VAL A 785 -48.34 -55.70 -0.64
N ILE A 786 -48.62 -55.27 -1.86
CA ILE A 786 -48.76 -53.83 -2.15
C ILE A 786 -50.01 -53.26 -1.50
N LYS A 787 -51.11 -53.98 -1.50
CA LYS A 787 -52.34 -53.55 -0.81
C LYS A 787 -52.10 -53.41 0.70
N SER A 788 -51.39 -54.33 1.31
CA SER A 788 -51.07 -54.27 2.74
C SER A 788 -50.11 -53.08 3.03
N ALA A 789 -49.15 -52.80 2.13
CA ALA A 789 -48.30 -51.61 2.25
C ALA A 789 -49.11 -50.29 2.14
N MET A 790 -50.00 -50.23 1.17
CA MET A 790 -50.86 -49.04 1.03
C MET A 790 -51.78 -48.82 2.23
N THR A 791 -52.39 -49.90 2.80
CA THR A 791 -53.24 -49.82 4.00
C THR A 791 -52.44 -49.26 5.18
N ARG A 792 -51.22 -49.76 5.41
CA ARG A 792 -50.35 -49.19 6.45
C ARG A 792 -50.05 -47.69 6.23
N VAL A 793 -49.76 -47.30 5.00
CA VAL A 793 -49.50 -45.89 4.64
C VAL A 793 -50.73 -45.05 4.91
N GLU A 794 -51.91 -45.51 4.47
CA GLU A 794 -53.19 -44.81 4.65
C GLU A 794 -53.50 -44.64 6.15
N GLU A 795 -53.41 -45.74 6.95
CA GLU A 795 -53.60 -45.71 8.40
C GLU A 795 -52.63 -44.75 9.11
N ALA A 796 -51.36 -44.76 8.72
CA ALA A 796 -50.35 -43.88 9.31
C ALA A 796 -50.57 -42.41 8.96
N LEU A 797 -51.00 -42.12 7.73
CA LEU A 797 -51.33 -40.75 7.29
C LEU A 797 -52.59 -40.23 7.99
N VAL A 798 -53.61 -41.05 8.11
CA VAL A 798 -54.88 -40.66 8.79
C VAL A 798 -54.67 -40.50 10.29
N ALA A 799 -53.64 -41.17 10.89
CA ALA A 799 -53.25 -40.97 12.29
C ALA A 799 -52.65 -39.59 12.56
N LEU A 800 -52.20 -38.86 11.53
CA LEU A 800 -51.81 -37.45 11.64
C LEU A 800 -53.03 -36.58 11.89
N GLU A 801 -52.88 -35.55 12.69
CA GLU A 801 -53.97 -34.64 13.05
C GLU A 801 -54.52 -33.92 11.79
N LYS A 802 -55.83 -34.07 11.57
CA LYS A 802 -56.58 -33.42 10.47
C LYS A 802 -56.17 -33.84 9.05
N VAL A 803 -55.54 -34.99 8.88
CA VAL A 803 -55.22 -35.58 7.58
C VAL A 803 -56.32 -36.56 7.17
N SER A 804 -56.71 -36.54 5.90
CA SER A 804 -57.67 -37.53 5.35
C SER A 804 -57.25 -37.93 3.92
N ILE A 805 -57.57 -39.20 3.56
CA ILE A 805 -57.36 -39.71 2.21
C ILE A 805 -58.58 -39.32 1.38
N ARG A 806 -58.31 -38.86 0.13
CA ARG A 806 -59.36 -38.34 -0.75
C ARG A 806 -59.73 -39.34 -1.85
#